data_e063a197de873e2aadd95c1dcbe56488
#
_entry.id   e063a197de873e2aadd95c1dcbe56488
#
_cell.length_a   1.000
_cell.length_b   1.000
_cell.length_c   1.000
_cell.angle_alpha   90.00
_cell.angle_beta   90.00
_cell.angle_gamma   90.00
#
_symmetry.space_group_name_H-M   'P 1'
#
loop_
_entity.id
_entity.type
_entity.pdbx_description
1 polymer ?
#
loop_
_entity_poly.entity_id
_entity_poly.type
_entity_poly.pdbx_seq_one_letter_code
_entity_poly.pdbx_strand_id
1 'polypeptide(L)'
;MIYPDNFEIKIGFSEIRSMLNERCLSPLGQSQVEVMTFSDDVETVNEWHQQTDELRLLLEENPDFPLDNIFDVRESVSRARIANTHLEEEDFFHLRRSLDTIHKIVTILHPNDDEQMVGKALFLLSDGIATFPNLVQRIDQVIDKFGHMRDTASPELQRLRRELSRAEGSVSRTIYGILRAAQADGLIDKDVTPAVRDGRLVIPVAPGLKRRINGIVHDESATGRTVFVEPTEVVEANNHIRKLEAEERQEVIRILTALTQQVRPNVREILDSFHFLGIIDFLQAKVQFGKQIRGLSPQLSTSPYMDWIEARNPLLEKQLEVRGAKIVPLNITLTPEKHILIISGPNAGGKSVCLKTVGLLQYMLQCGVPIPVSERSSCGIFEDLMIDIGDEQSIENDLSTYSSHLLNMKNMMKQATSRTLILIDEFGTGTEPQIGGAIAESVLDKFCRKGAWGVITTHYQNLKHFADTHPGVVNGAMLYDRHEMRALFQLAIGRPGSSFAIEIARKIGLPEDVIAEASEIVGSDYIQSDKYLQDIVRDKRYWEGKRQTIHQREKEVEKTIERYEQEIKELQQQRKTIVTKAKADAEELLRESNRRIENAIREIREQQAEKEVTKKIREELHQFEQAVKEGQPVKGKQGHGLMSDDEFEKKVEQLRQRKLRKEKRKQEKSEQAVSANKKEEFTTNFAVDKAKAVLAVGDTVRIRGLKSTGTIESIDGQMCTVVFGDMRSKIRVNRLEAATSSAESTSQSVETAYQVSRTTRDTIDDHRKNFKQDLDVRGMRGDEALNAVQYFIDDAILMGMSRVRILHGKGNGILRNLIRQYLSTVPNVVHYADEHVQFGGAGITVVDL
;
A
#
# COMPACT_ATOMS: atom_id res chain seq x y z
N MET A 1 17.31 -11.73 -2.00
CA MET A 1 17.93 -11.33 -0.71
C MET A 1 18.24 -9.84 -0.69
N ILE A 2 18.08 -9.17 0.49
CA ILE A 2 18.38 -7.73 0.64
C ILE A 2 19.55 -7.60 1.61
N TYR A 3 20.58 -6.81 1.23
CA TYR A 3 21.79 -6.63 2.03
C TYR A 3 22.28 -5.17 2.00
N PRO A 4 22.70 -4.59 3.12
CA PRO A 4 22.70 -5.08 4.50
C PRO A 4 21.28 -5.03 5.17
N ASP A 5 21.17 -5.47 6.42
CA ASP A 5 19.88 -5.50 7.15
C ASP A 5 19.23 -4.10 7.25
N ASN A 6 20.04 -3.04 7.35
CA ASN A 6 19.57 -1.65 7.37
C ASN A 6 19.38 -1.03 5.96
N PHE A 7 19.19 -1.87 4.93
CA PHE A 7 19.03 -1.45 3.54
C PHE A 7 17.96 -0.36 3.37
N GLU A 8 16.76 -0.59 3.91
CA GLU A 8 15.63 0.34 3.79
C GLU A 8 15.97 1.74 4.33
N ILE A 9 16.70 1.80 5.45
CA ILE A 9 17.14 3.08 6.05
C ILE A 9 18.15 3.77 5.13
N LYS A 10 19.13 3.03 4.60
CA LYS A 10 20.19 3.58 3.74
C LYS A 10 19.66 4.17 2.43
N ILE A 11 18.65 3.58 1.83
CA ILE A 11 18.01 4.09 0.60
C ILE A 11 16.89 5.09 0.85
N GLY A 12 16.42 5.24 2.11
CA GLY A 12 15.31 6.11 2.49
C GLY A 12 13.93 5.48 2.31
N PHE A 13 13.81 4.15 2.23
CA PHE A 13 12.51 3.49 2.06
C PHE A 13 11.66 3.56 3.34
N SER A 14 12.28 3.71 4.51
CA SER A 14 11.58 3.93 5.77
C SER A 14 10.68 5.17 5.72
N GLU A 15 11.13 6.25 5.05
CA GLU A 15 10.31 7.45 4.83
C GLU A 15 9.15 7.18 3.86
N ILE A 16 9.34 6.31 2.85
CA ILE A 16 8.26 5.89 1.96
C ILE A 16 7.20 5.10 2.74
N ARG A 17 7.62 4.18 3.64
CA ARG A 17 6.70 3.48 4.53
C ARG A 17 5.91 4.45 5.42
N SER A 18 6.58 5.44 6.00
CA SER A 18 5.91 6.49 6.79
C SER A 18 4.90 7.27 5.95
N MET A 19 5.27 7.65 4.72
CA MET A 19 4.38 8.35 3.79
C MET A 19 3.17 7.50 3.37
N LEU A 20 3.30 6.20 3.25
CA LEU A 20 2.18 5.27 3.00
C LEU A 20 1.30 5.14 4.24
N ASN A 21 1.89 4.96 5.42
CA ASN A 21 1.15 4.88 6.70
C ASN A 21 0.28 6.11 6.96
N GLU A 22 0.80 7.31 6.67
CA GLU A 22 0.05 8.57 6.79
C GLU A 22 -1.19 8.63 5.88
N ARG A 23 -1.23 7.82 4.81
CA ARG A 23 -2.32 7.77 3.83
C ARG A 23 -3.29 6.64 4.05
N CYS A 24 -2.95 5.68 4.89
CA CYS A 24 -3.89 4.66 5.32
C CYS A 24 -5.00 5.31 6.16
N LEU A 25 -6.23 4.91 5.92
CA LEU A 25 -7.42 5.40 6.59
C LEU A 25 -7.61 4.74 7.97
N SER A 26 -6.96 3.59 8.16
CA SER A 26 -7.16 2.76 9.35
C SER A 26 -5.89 2.00 9.78
N PRO A 27 -5.84 1.50 11.02
CA PRO A 27 -4.80 0.58 11.46
C PRO A 27 -4.74 -0.72 10.64
N LEU A 28 -5.83 -1.09 9.96
CA LEU A 28 -5.86 -2.27 9.07
C LEU A 28 -4.91 -2.09 7.88
N GLY A 29 -4.98 -0.94 7.20
CA GLY A 29 -4.08 -0.59 6.11
C GLY A 29 -2.64 -0.38 6.59
N GLN A 30 -2.44 0.26 7.75
CA GLN A 30 -1.12 0.44 8.36
C GLN A 30 -0.43 -0.91 8.63
N SER A 31 -1.18 -1.90 9.13
CA SER A 31 -0.66 -3.27 9.32
C SER A 31 -0.17 -3.88 7.99
N GLN A 32 -0.81 -3.56 6.84
CA GLN A 32 -0.35 -4.04 5.53
C GLN A 32 0.94 -3.33 5.08
N VAL A 33 1.12 -2.04 5.43
CA VAL A 33 2.39 -1.34 5.17
C VAL A 33 3.54 -1.95 5.98
N GLU A 34 3.30 -2.39 7.20
CA GLU A 34 4.31 -3.05 8.05
C GLU A 34 4.77 -4.39 7.46
N VAL A 35 3.83 -5.20 6.97
CA VAL A 35 4.14 -6.52 6.38
C VAL A 35 4.54 -6.46 4.90
N MET A 36 4.54 -5.29 4.28
CA MET A 36 4.98 -5.10 2.90
C MET A 36 6.44 -5.53 2.74
N THR A 37 6.71 -6.46 1.83
CA THR A 37 8.02 -7.04 1.60
C THR A 37 8.43 -6.97 0.14
N PHE A 38 9.73 -7.03 -0.08
CA PHE A 38 10.32 -7.15 -1.40
C PHE A 38 10.03 -8.53 -1.99
N SER A 39 9.64 -8.59 -3.26
CA SER A 39 9.42 -9.82 -4.02
C SER A 39 10.33 -9.88 -5.25
N ASP A 40 10.84 -11.07 -5.54
CA ASP A 40 11.60 -11.42 -6.74
C ASP A 40 10.77 -12.17 -7.78
N ASP A 41 9.50 -12.43 -7.46
CA ASP A 41 8.53 -13.04 -8.39
C ASP A 41 7.82 -11.99 -9.23
N VAL A 42 8.05 -12.02 -10.54
CA VAL A 42 7.50 -11.07 -11.52
C VAL A 42 5.97 -11.08 -11.54
N GLU A 43 5.35 -12.26 -11.39
CA GLU A 43 3.89 -12.35 -11.46
C GLU A 43 3.25 -11.74 -10.22
N THR A 44 3.83 -11.98 -9.04
CA THR A 44 3.38 -11.37 -7.79
C THR A 44 3.53 -9.85 -7.83
N VAL A 45 4.69 -9.34 -8.27
CA VAL A 45 4.91 -7.89 -8.37
C VAL A 45 3.96 -7.26 -9.39
N ASN A 46 3.72 -7.92 -10.52
CA ASN A 46 2.81 -7.45 -11.55
C ASN A 46 1.35 -7.44 -11.06
N GLU A 47 0.94 -8.46 -10.30
CA GLU A 47 -0.37 -8.50 -9.65
C GLU A 47 -0.57 -7.32 -8.70
N TRP A 48 0.42 -7.02 -7.83
CA TRP A 48 0.34 -5.88 -6.92
C TRP A 48 0.21 -4.53 -7.63
N HIS A 49 0.94 -4.38 -8.74
CA HIS A 49 0.83 -3.17 -9.58
C HIS A 49 -0.52 -3.11 -10.28
N GLN A 50 -1.00 -4.23 -10.84
CA GLN A 50 -2.32 -4.29 -11.48
C GLN A 50 -3.45 -3.96 -10.50
N GLN A 51 -3.42 -4.52 -9.28
CA GLN A 51 -4.40 -4.18 -8.23
C GLN A 51 -4.42 -2.67 -7.93
N THR A 52 -3.22 -2.06 -7.85
CA THR A 52 -3.10 -0.62 -7.59
C THR A 52 -3.62 0.23 -8.76
N ASP A 53 -3.30 -0.15 -10.01
CA ASP A 53 -3.74 0.57 -11.20
C ASP A 53 -5.24 0.40 -11.46
N GLU A 54 -5.80 -0.80 -11.25
CA GLU A 54 -7.23 -1.06 -11.35
C GLU A 54 -8.00 -0.26 -10.30
N LEU A 55 -7.52 -0.21 -9.04
CA LEU A 55 -8.15 0.61 -8.01
C LEU A 55 -8.05 2.11 -8.32
N ARG A 56 -6.93 2.57 -8.89
CA ARG A 56 -6.77 3.96 -9.32
C ARG A 56 -7.82 4.35 -10.35
N LEU A 57 -8.03 3.51 -11.37
CA LEU A 57 -9.05 3.73 -12.40
C LEU A 57 -10.46 3.71 -11.80
N LEU A 58 -10.73 2.75 -10.91
CA LEU A 58 -12.00 2.63 -10.23
C LEU A 58 -12.34 3.87 -9.39
N LEU A 59 -11.36 4.40 -8.66
CA LEU A 59 -11.52 5.63 -7.86
C LEU A 59 -11.67 6.90 -8.73
N GLU A 60 -11.16 6.89 -9.96
CA GLU A 60 -11.34 7.99 -10.92
C GLU A 60 -12.72 7.94 -11.57
N GLU A 61 -13.24 6.75 -11.85
CA GLU A 61 -14.57 6.54 -12.44
C GLU A 61 -15.70 6.63 -11.40
N ASN A 62 -15.45 6.22 -10.15
CA ASN A 62 -16.41 6.21 -9.05
C ASN A 62 -15.91 7.07 -7.88
N PRO A 63 -16.18 8.38 -7.85
CA PRO A 63 -15.79 9.25 -6.73
C PRO A 63 -16.42 8.86 -5.40
N ASP A 64 -17.58 8.18 -5.43
CA ASP A 64 -18.33 7.71 -4.26
C ASP A 64 -17.95 6.27 -3.84
N PHE A 65 -16.78 5.79 -4.25
CA PHE A 65 -16.31 4.46 -3.82
C PHE A 65 -16.24 4.40 -2.29
N PRO A 66 -16.81 3.36 -1.65
CA PRO A 66 -17.03 3.33 -0.20
C PRO A 66 -15.72 3.04 0.57
N LEU A 67 -14.92 4.08 0.78
CA LEU A 67 -13.72 4.06 1.64
C LEU A 67 -13.98 4.62 3.03
N ASP A 68 -15.22 4.98 3.31
CA ASP A 68 -15.64 5.44 4.63
C ASP A 68 -15.83 4.26 5.59
N ASN A 69 -15.71 4.54 6.88
CA ASN A 69 -16.09 3.60 7.93
C ASN A 69 -15.24 2.32 7.96
N ILE A 70 -13.94 2.49 7.86
CA ILE A 70 -12.95 1.42 8.04
C ILE A 70 -12.46 1.48 9.49
N PHE A 71 -13.00 0.61 10.35
CA PHE A 71 -12.66 0.53 11.77
C PHE A 71 -11.95 -0.79 12.07
N ASP A 72 -10.94 -0.77 12.92
CA ASP A 72 -10.27 -2.00 13.33
C ASP A 72 -10.94 -2.59 14.57
N VAL A 73 -11.69 -3.63 14.36
CA VAL A 73 -12.36 -4.41 15.42
C VAL A 73 -11.84 -5.84 15.53
N ARG A 74 -10.67 -6.14 14.92
CA ARG A 74 -10.09 -7.50 14.90
C ARG A 74 -9.88 -8.06 16.29
N GLU A 75 -9.40 -7.25 17.22
CA GLU A 75 -9.18 -7.68 18.61
C GLU A 75 -10.50 -8.02 19.30
N SER A 76 -11.49 -7.14 19.22
CA SER A 76 -12.81 -7.34 19.80
C SER A 76 -13.50 -8.58 19.21
N VAL A 77 -13.51 -8.71 17.88
CA VAL A 77 -14.07 -9.88 17.18
C VAL A 77 -13.33 -11.17 17.57
N SER A 78 -12.01 -11.13 17.72
CA SER A 78 -11.23 -12.30 18.16
C SER A 78 -11.59 -12.74 19.58
N ARG A 79 -11.83 -11.79 20.50
CA ARG A 79 -12.30 -12.05 21.87
C ARG A 79 -13.68 -12.72 21.91
N ALA A 80 -14.54 -12.47 20.91
CA ALA A 80 -15.86 -13.11 20.81
C ALA A 80 -15.80 -14.64 20.68
N ARG A 81 -14.64 -15.24 20.36
CA ARG A 81 -14.45 -16.72 20.39
C ARG A 81 -14.59 -17.29 21.79
N ILE A 82 -14.30 -16.51 22.82
CA ILE A 82 -14.32 -16.96 24.21
C ILE A 82 -15.78 -17.06 24.67
N ALA A 83 -16.18 -18.17 25.28
CA ALA A 83 -17.52 -18.35 25.79
C ALA A 83 -17.82 -17.34 26.92
N ASN A 84 -19.05 -16.83 26.94
CA ASN A 84 -19.54 -15.86 27.92
C ASN A 84 -18.88 -14.47 27.87
N THR A 85 -18.16 -14.16 26.80
CA THR A 85 -17.76 -12.78 26.51
C THR A 85 -18.81 -12.12 25.61
N HIS A 86 -18.90 -10.80 25.67
CA HIS A 86 -19.70 -9.99 24.77
C HIS A 86 -18.85 -8.87 24.17
N LEU A 87 -19.25 -8.40 23.00
CA LEU A 87 -18.77 -7.18 22.38
C LEU A 87 -19.55 -6.00 22.97
N GLU A 88 -18.91 -4.85 23.08
CA GLU A 88 -19.52 -3.61 23.53
C GLU A 88 -20.38 -2.96 22.42
N GLU A 89 -21.20 -1.97 22.78
CA GLU A 89 -22.04 -1.24 21.83
C GLU A 89 -21.20 -0.60 20.71
N GLU A 90 -20.06 0.01 21.08
CA GLU A 90 -19.12 0.64 20.16
C GLU A 90 -18.48 -0.39 19.20
N ASP A 91 -18.11 -1.58 19.72
CA ASP A 91 -17.58 -2.67 18.90
C ASP A 91 -18.58 -3.10 17.82
N PHE A 92 -19.86 -3.25 18.20
CA PHE A 92 -20.92 -3.59 17.26
C PHE A 92 -21.19 -2.49 16.24
N PHE A 93 -21.15 -1.24 16.67
CA PHE A 93 -21.31 -0.09 15.77
C PHE A 93 -20.21 -0.04 14.71
N HIS A 94 -18.96 -0.19 15.11
CA HIS A 94 -17.81 -0.24 14.21
C HIS A 94 -17.84 -1.48 13.32
N LEU A 95 -18.12 -2.65 13.89
CA LEU A 95 -18.27 -3.90 13.15
C LEU A 95 -19.34 -3.78 12.05
N ARG A 96 -20.52 -3.29 12.41
CA ARG A 96 -21.62 -3.07 11.47
C ARG A 96 -21.22 -2.19 10.30
N ARG A 97 -20.56 -1.05 10.59
CA ARG A 97 -20.16 -0.08 9.55
C ARG A 97 -19.13 -0.65 8.62
N SER A 98 -18.13 -1.32 9.17
CA SER A 98 -17.07 -1.94 8.35
C SER A 98 -17.60 -3.11 7.51
N LEU A 99 -18.50 -3.95 8.05
CA LEU A 99 -19.13 -5.03 7.28
C LEU A 99 -20.01 -4.50 6.13
N ASP A 100 -20.72 -3.38 6.34
CA ASP A 100 -21.50 -2.72 5.29
C ASP A 100 -20.58 -2.15 4.18
N THR A 101 -19.45 -1.57 4.58
CA THR A 101 -18.40 -1.11 3.64
C THR A 101 -17.84 -2.27 2.84
N ILE A 102 -17.47 -3.39 3.48
CA ILE A 102 -16.98 -4.60 2.80
C ILE A 102 -18.03 -5.11 1.81
N HIS A 103 -19.30 -5.20 2.22
CA HIS A 103 -20.37 -5.64 1.34
C HIS A 103 -20.51 -4.77 0.09
N LYS A 104 -20.46 -3.45 0.25
CA LYS A 104 -20.52 -2.50 -0.86
C LYS A 104 -19.32 -2.64 -1.79
N ILE A 105 -18.09 -2.73 -1.26
CA ILE A 105 -16.87 -2.93 -2.05
C ILE A 105 -16.98 -4.22 -2.87
N VAL A 106 -17.32 -5.35 -2.21
CA VAL A 106 -17.45 -6.63 -2.90
C VAL A 106 -18.54 -6.57 -3.98
N THR A 107 -19.66 -5.88 -3.73
CA THR A 107 -20.73 -5.72 -4.72
C THR A 107 -20.26 -4.90 -5.94
N ILE A 108 -19.45 -3.87 -5.73
CA ILE A 108 -18.88 -3.07 -6.83
C ILE A 108 -17.87 -3.88 -7.65
N LEU A 109 -17.05 -4.70 -6.98
CA LEU A 109 -16.03 -5.53 -7.64
C LEU A 109 -16.63 -6.77 -8.34
N HIS A 110 -17.88 -7.16 -8.03
CA HIS A 110 -18.61 -8.27 -8.65
C HIS A 110 -19.91 -7.78 -9.32
N PRO A 111 -19.83 -6.99 -10.41
CA PRO A 111 -21.02 -6.54 -11.11
C PRO A 111 -21.76 -7.72 -11.73
N ASN A 112 -23.09 -7.62 -11.82
CA ASN A 112 -23.93 -8.68 -12.39
C ASN A 112 -23.80 -8.86 -13.90
N ASP A 113 -23.22 -7.86 -14.60
CA ASP A 113 -22.99 -7.86 -16.05
C ASP A 113 -21.51 -8.13 -16.35
N ASP A 114 -21.24 -9.23 -17.08
CA ASP A 114 -19.88 -9.61 -17.50
C ASP A 114 -19.19 -8.55 -18.41
N GLU A 115 -19.95 -7.64 -19.02
CA GLU A 115 -19.43 -6.54 -19.86
C GLU A 115 -18.88 -5.35 -19.03
N GLN A 116 -19.13 -5.30 -17.71
CA GLN A 116 -18.68 -4.22 -16.82
C GLN A 116 -17.62 -4.68 -15.80
N MET A 117 -16.81 -5.66 -16.14
CA MET A 117 -15.71 -6.09 -15.24
C MET A 117 -14.76 -4.93 -14.95
N VAL A 118 -14.75 -4.45 -13.73
CA VAL A 118 -13.97 -3.29 -13.26
C VAL A 118 -12.46 -3.54 -13.27
N GLY A 119 -12.03 -4.80 -13.22
CA GLY A 119 -10.63 -5.19 -13.24
C GLY A 119 -10.47 -6.65 -12.80
N LYS A 120 -9.55 -7.36 -13.45
CA LYS A 120 -9.36 -8.80 -13.17
C LYS A 120 -8.66 -9.05 -11.84
N ALA A 121 -7.69 -8.22 -11.48
CA ALA A 121 -6.89 -8.42 -10.28
C ALA A 121 -7.69 -8.10 -9.00
N LEU A 122 -8.47 -7.02 -9.00
CA LEU A 122 -9.36 -6.68 -7.88
C LEU A 122 -10.53 -7.66 -7.75
N PHE A 123 -11.08 -8.12 -8.87
CA PHE A 123 -12.11 -9.17 -8.86
C PHE A 123 -11.59 -10.44 -8.20
N LEU A 124 -10.39 -10.90 -8.57
CA LEU A 124 -9.78 -12.10 -7.99
C LEU A 124 -9.42 -11.91 -6.51
N LEU A 125 -9.00 -10.71 -6.11
CA LEU A 125 -8.73 -10.37 -4.72
C LEU A 125 -9.98 -10.46 -3.84
N SER A 126 -11.15 -10.09 -4.39
CA SER A 126 -12.44 -10.09 -3.69
C SER A 126 -13.22 -11.40 -3.83
N ASP A 127 -12.78 -12.32 -4.70
CA ASP A 127 -13.48 -13.58 -4.96
C ASP A 127 -13.43 -14.51 -3.73
N GLY A 128 -14.61 -14.84 -3.21
CA GLY A 128 -14.79 -15.68 -2.04
C GLY A 128 -14.75 -14.94 -0.69
N ILE A 129 -14.64 -13.62 -0.67
CA ILE A 129 -14.78 -12.83 0.55
C ILE A 129 -16.23 -12.90 1.05
N ALA A 130 -16.40 -13.30 2.31
CA ALA A 130 -17.71 -13.43 2.92
C ALA A 130 -18.31 -12.05 3.24
N THR A 131 -19.59 -11.87 2.93
CA THR A 131 -20.38 -10.70 3.32
C THR A 131 -21.49 -11.12 4.28
N PHE A 132 -21.86 -10.24 5.20
CA PHE A 132 -22.75 -10.57 6.33
C PHE A 132 -23.98 -9.64 6.40
N PRO A 133 -24.82 -9.54 5.35
CA PRO A 133 -25.97 -8.63 5.35
C PRO A 133 -26.98 -8.96 6.46
N ASN A 134 -27.20 -10.24 6.76
CA ASN A 134 -28.10 -10.67 7.83
C ASN A 134 -27.58 -10.26 9.21
N LEU A 135 -26.28 -10.33 9.45
CA LEU A 135 -25.67 -9.90 10.71
C LEU A 135 -25.77 -8.38 10.85
N VAL A 136 -25.48 -7.63 9.78
CA VAL A 136 -25.66 -6.18 9.75
C VAL A 136 -27.09 -5.80 10.09
N GLN A 137 -28.08 -6.43 9.48
CA GLN A 137 -29.49 -6.18 9.77
C GLN A 137 -29.86 -6.49 11.24
N ARG A 138 -29.25 -7.54 11.81
CA ARG A 138 -29.45 -7.86 13.23
C ARG A 138 -28.85 -6.84 14.16
N ILE A 139 -27.64 -6.36 13.85
CA ILE A 139 -27.01 -5.28 14.62
C ILE A 139 -27.87 -4.01 14.53
N ASP A 140 -28.38 -3.66 13.34
CA ASP A 140 -29.25 -2.48 13.13
C ASP A 140 -30.57 -2.54 13.93
N GLN A 141 -31.06 -3.74 14.29
CA GLN A 141 -32.22 -3.91 15.17
C GLN A 141 -31.91 -3.58 16.65
N VAL A 142 -30.63 -3.72 17.05
CA VAL A 142 -30.17 -3.55 18.44
C VAL A 142 -29.48 -2.19 18.64
N ILE A 143 -28.59 -1.82 17.73
CA ILE A 143 -27.80 -0.59 17.80
C ILE A 143 -28.37 0.44 16.82
N ASP A 144 -28.38 1.69 17.22
CA ASP A 144 -28.85 2.79 16.37
C ASP A 144 -27.71 3.37 15.50
N LYS A 145 -28.05 4.37 14.67
CA LYS A 145 -27.10 5.05 13.78
C LYS A 145 -26.03 5.87 14.49
N PHE A 146 -26.15 6.08 15.78
CA PHE A 146 -25.21 6.83 16.61
C PHE A 146 -24.32 5.92 17.47
N GLY A 147 -24.54 4.61 17.44
CA GLY A 147 -23.79 3.64 18.21
C GLY A 147 -24.40 3.30 19.58
N HIS A 148 -25.59 3.76 19.87
CA HIS A 148 -26.29 3.49 21.12
C HIS A 148 -27.31 2.35 20.98
N MET A 149 -27.49 1.58 22.06
CA MET A 149 -28.51 0.54 22.09
C MET A 149 -29.91 1.15 22.01
N ARG A 150 -30.70 0.66 21.06
CA ARG A 150 -32.10 1.07 20.88
C ARG A 150 -32.94 0.67 22.08
N ASP A 151 -33.88 1.51 22.49
CA ASP A 151 -34.85 1.18 23.51
C ASP A 151 -35.70 -0.04 23.11
N THR A 152 -35.88 -0.26 21.82
CA THR A 152 -36.64 -1.35 21.24
C THR A 152 -35.83 -2.63 21.06
N ALA A 153 -34.55 -2.65 21.49
CA ALA A 153 -33.67 -3.82 21.37
C ALA A 153 -34.24 -5.04 22.10
N SER A 154 -34.93 -4.83 23.22
CA SER A 154 -35.79 -5.85 23.84
C SER A 154 -37.02 -5.22 24.51
N PRO A 155 -38.12 -5.98 24.64
CA PRO A 155 -39.28 -5.47 25.37
C PRO A 155 -38.99 -5.13 26.84
N GLU A 156 -38.06 -5.87 27.47
CA GLU A 156 -37.64 -5.65 28.84
C GLU A 156 -36.82 -4.37 29.01
N LEU A 157 -35.85 -4.13 28.11
CA LEU A 157 -35.08 -2.87 28.10
C LEU A 157 -36.00 -1.66 27.94
N GLN A 158 -36.98 -1.75 27.03
CA GLN A 158 -37.95 -0.70 26.83
C GLN A 158 -38.80 -0.41 28.08
N ARG A 159 -39.19 -1.48 28.83
CA ARG A 159 -39.88 -1.36 30.10
C ARG A 159 -39.00 -0.67 31.13
N LEU A 160 -37.77 -1.16 31.31
CA LEU A 160 -36.83 -0.64 32.31
C LEU A 160 -36.50 0.84 32.07
N ARG A 161 -36.21 1.27 30.83
CA ARG A 161 -35.90 2.66 30.48
C ARG A 161 -37.10 3.59 30.69
N ARG A 162 -38.33 3.11 30.41
CA ARG A 162 -39.56 3.84 30.72
C ARG A 162 -39.80 4.01 32.22
N GLU A 163 -39.52 2.96 33.00
CA GLU A 163 -39.66 2.99 34.44
C GLU A 163 -38.59 3.87 35.07
N LEU A 164 -37.34 3.80 34.60
CA LEU A 164 -36.23 4.64 34.98
C LEU A 164 -36.55 6.14 34.77
N SER A 165 -36.96 6.49 33.57
CA SER A 165 -37.35 7.90 33.25
C SER A 165 -38.52 8.40 34.10
N ARG A 166 -39.48 7.51 34.43
CA ARG A 166 -40.58 7.86 35.34
C ARG A 166 -40.07 8.04 36.77
N ALA A 167 -39.18 7.16 37.23
CA ALA A 167 -38.57 7.23 38.55
C ALA A 167 -37.77 8.49 38.74
N GLU A 168 -36.88 8.81 37.76
CA GLU A 168 -36.08 10.07 37.74
C GLU A 168 -36.96 11.32 37.78
N GLY A 169 -38.02 11.33 36.95
CA GLY A 169 -39.01 12.43 36.96
C GLY A 169 -39.82 12.49 38.27
N SER A 170 -39.90 11.39 39.03
CA SER A 170 -40.59 11.39 40.33
C SER A 170 -39.78 11.99 41.44
N VAL A 171 -38.44 11.73 41.44
CA VAL A 171 -37.51 12.28 42.48
C VAL A 171 -37.58 13.81 42.55
N SER A 172 -37.53 14.48 41.41
CA SER A 172 -37.65 15.92 41.35
C SER A 172 -38.98 16.41 41.92
N ARG A 173 -40.08 15.77 41.55
CA ARG A 173 -41.43 16.12 42.04
C ARG A 173 -41.54 15.88 43.53
N THR A 174 -41.00 14.79 44.03
CA THR A 174 -41.04 14.40 45.45
C THR A 174 -40.24 15.41 46.27
N ILE A 175 -39.01 15.74 45.90
CA ILE A 175 -38.21 16.70 46.68
C ILE A 175 -38.82 18.10 46.68
N TYR A 176 -39.37 18.56 45.53
CA TYR A 176 -40.09 19.85 45.49
C TYR A 176 -41.38 19.79 46.26
N GLY A 177 -42.12 18.64 46.32
CA GLY A 177 -43.27 18.43 47.17
C GLY A 177 -42.95 18.53 48.64
N ILE A 178 -41.89 17.85 49.10
CA ILE A 178 -41.43 17.89 50.52
C ILE A 178 -40.96 19.30 50.87
N LEU A 179 -40.19 19.93 49.98
CA LEU A 179 -39.73 21.31 50.18
C LEU A 179 -40.90 22.27 50.36
N ARG A 180 -41.92 22.22 49.47
CA ARG A 180 -43.10 23.06 49.60
C ARG A 180 -43.92 22.79 50.85
N ALA A 181 -44.05 21.54 51.27
CA ALA A 181 -44.68 21.19 52.54
C ALA A 181 -43.93 21.76 53.75
N ALA A 182 -42.61 21.61 53.76
CA ALA A 182 -41.75 22.19 54.80
C ALA A 182 -41.73 23.72 54.82
N GLN A 183 -41.90 24.37 53.67
CA GLN A 183 -42.03 25.78 53.52
C GLN A 183 -43.42 26.26 54.02
N ALA A 184 -44.48 25.50 53.76
CA ALA A 184 -45.84 25.78 54.25
C ALA A 184 -45.92 25.67 55.79
N ASP A 185 -45.23 24.69 56.35
CA ASP A 185 -45.14 24.50 57.81
C ASP A 185 -44.15 25.47 58.48
N GLY A 186 -43.55 26.39 57.74
CA GLY A 186 -42.58 27.38 58.30
C GLY A 186 -41.25 26.80 58.75
N LEU A 187 -40.93 25.60 58.36
CA LEU A 187 -39.68 24.90 58.72
C LEU A 187 -38.49 25.37 57.85
N ILE A 188 -38.75 25.87 56.63
CA ILE A 188 -37.77 26.29 55.65
C ILE A 188 -38.23 27.61 55.04
N ASP A 189 -37.33 28.54 54.78
CA ASP A 189 -37.59 29.79 54.13
C ASP A 189 -38.09 29.60 52.70
N LYS A 190 -39.00 30.48 52.23
CA LYS A 190 -39.58 30.36 50.89
C LYS A 190 -38.60 30.44 49.72
N ASP A 191 -37.45 31.03 49.96
CA ASP A 191 -36.41 31.27 48.96
C ASP A 191 -35.46 30.07 48.79
N VAL A 192 -35.54 29.07 49.67
CA VAL A 192 -34.71 27.88 49.63
C VAL A 192 -35.15 26.97 48.45
N THR A 193 -34.16 26.53 47.67
CA THR A 193 -34.34 25.55 46.59
C THR A 193 -33.49 24.31 46.89
N PRO A 194 -33.85 23.13 46.31
CA PRO A 194 -33.02 21.95 46.44
C PRO A 194 -31.63 22.22 45.88
N ALA A 195 -30.60 21.70 46.53
CA ALA A 195 -29.21 21.78 46.14
C ALA A 195 -28.72 20.40 45.69
N VAL A 196 -27.67 20.34 44.88
CA VAL A 196 -27.00 19.08 44.53
C VAL A 196 -25.72 18.98 45.37
N ARG A 197 -25.56 17.88 46.12
CA ARG A 197 -24.35 17.52 46.85
C ARG A 197 -23.98 16.08 46.54
N ASP A 198 -22.77 15.86 46.11
CA ASP A 198 -22.25 14.54 45.71
C ASP A 198 -23.20 13.78 44.74
N GLY A 199 -23.77 14.53 43.79
CA GLY A 199 -24.72 13.98 42.80
C GLY A 199 -26.13 13.70 43.36
N ARG A 200 -26.46 14.11 44.58
CA ARG A 200 -27.76 13.90 45.23
C ARG A 200 -28.51 15.19 45.38
N LEU A 201 -29.82 15.13 45.20
CA LEU A 201 -30.69 16.25 45.50
C LEU A 201 -30.97 16.30 47.02
N VAL A 202 -30.60 17.38 47.65
CA VAL A 202 -30.69 17.61 49.10
C VAL A 202 -31.42 18.91 49.38
N ILE A 203 -32.06 18.95 50.52
CA ILE A 203 -32.73 20.16 51.01
C ILE A 203 -31.77 20.84 52.04
N PRO A 204 -31.36 22.09 51.82
CA PRO A 204 -30.60 22.83 52.80
C PRO A 204 -31.51 23.27 53.97
N VAL A 205 -31.18 22.88 55.17
CA VAL A 205 -31.98 23.10 56.41
C VAL A 205 -31.10 23.69 57.52
N ALA A 206 -31.68 24.53 58.40
CA ALA A 206 -31.01 24.96 59.58
C ALA A 206 -30.73 23.78 60.57
N PRO A 207 -29.56 23.73 61.25
CA PRO A 207 -29.18 22.53 62.04
C PRO A 207 -30.21 22.16 63.15
N GLY A 208 -30.90 23.12 63.72
CA GLY A 208 -31.98 22.85 64.70
C GLY A 208 -33.18 22.16 64.10
N LEU A 209 -33.42 22.21 62.81
CA LEU A 209 -34.56 21.64 62.10
C LEU A 209 -34.30 20.30 61.43
N LYS A 210 -33.04 19.80 61.46
CA LYS A 210 -32.60 18.56 60.80
C LYS A 210 -33.45 17.33 61.21
N ARG A 211 -34.04 17.29 62.41
CA ARG A 211 -34.90 16.19 62.89
C ARG A 211 -36.35 16.32 62.44
N ARG A 212 -36.74 17.46 61.87
CA ARG A 212 -38.14 17.69 61.41
C ARG A 212 -38.39 17.18 59.99
N ILE A 213 -37.29 17.06 59.21
CA ILE A 213 -37.32 16.38 57.91
C ILE A 213 -36.69 15.02 58.10
N ASN A 214 -37.53 14.00 57.92
CA ASN A 214 -37.04 12.62 57.95
C ASN A 214 -36.11 12.38 56.78
N GLY A 215 -34.83 12.06 57.04
CA GLY A 215 -33.87 11.88 55.95
C GLY A 215 -32.43 11.68 56.46
N ILE A 216 -31.54 11.52 55.51
CA ILE A 216 -30.08 11.33 55.74
C ILE A 216 -29.38 12.67 55.59
N VAL A 217 -28.51 13.01 56.56
CA VAL A 217 -27.64 14.17 56.47
C VAL A 217 -26.41 13.80 55.66
N HIS A 218 -26.13 14.49 54.54
CA HIS A 218 -24.98 14.22 53.69
C HIS A 218 -23.83 15.18 53.92
N ASP A 219 -24.11 16.45 54.26
CA ASP A 219 -23.09 17.47 54.36
C ASP A 219 -23.55 18.61 55.34
N GLU A 220 -22.60 19.33 55.88
CA GLU A 220 -22.82 20.55 56.61
C GLU A 220 -22.04 21.71 55.97
N SER A 221 -22.59 22.90 55.91
CA SER A 221 -21.88 24.04 55.36
C SER A 221 -20.64 24.36 56.22
N ALA A 222 -19.57 24.90 55.59
CA ALA A 222 -18.33 25.25 56.32
C ALA A 222 -18.52 26.14 57.53
N THR A 223 -19.64 26.84 57.65
CA THR A 223 -20.00 27.68 58.77
C THR A 223 -20.87 26.98 59.81
N GLY A 224 -21.27 25.71 59.56
CA GLY A 224 -22.19 24.96 60.42
C GLY A 224 -23.63 25.49 60.45
N ARG A 225 -23.97 26.48 59.64
CA ARG A 225 -25.31 27.13 59.62
C ARG A 225 -26.34 26.42 58.80
N THR A 226 -25.93 25.53 57.90
CA THR A 226 -26.83 24.81 56.97
C THR A 226 -26.41 23.34 56.93
N VAL A 227 -27.36 22.45 57.04
CA VAL A 227 -27.22 21.02 56.95
C VAL A 227 -27.97 20.57 55.69
N PHE A 228 -27.37 19.73 54.93
CA PHE A 228 -27.95 19.20 53.68
C PHE A 228 -28.59 17.85 53.95
N VAL A 229 -29.95 17.79 53.91
CA VAL A 229 -30.71 16.60 54.22
C VAL A 229 -31.30 16.02 52.92
N GLU A 230 -31.07 14.75 52.67
CA GLU A 230 -31.80 13.97 51.66
C GLU A 230 -33.00 13.34 52.35
N PRO A 231 -34.24 13.70 51.99
CA PRO A 231 -35.46 13.11 52.59
C PRO A 231 -35.54 11.60 52.35
N THR A 232 -36.14 10.86 53.29
CA THR A 232 -36.25 9.38 53.21
C THR A 232 -36.94 8.92 51.94
N GLU A 233 -37.99 9.61 51.50
CA GLU A 233 -38.69 9.30 50.26
C GLU A 233 -37.83 9.50 49.01
N VAL A 234 -36.87 10.48 49.04
CA VAL A 234 -35.88 10.71 47.99
C VAL A 234 -34.84 9.63 48.01
N VAL A 235 -34.36 9.20 49.19
CA VAL A 235 -33.43 8.07 49.37
C VAL A 235 -34.05 6.78 48.78
N GLU A 236 -35.31 6.50 49.11
CA GLU A 236 -35.99 5.32 48.57
C GLU A 236 -36.13 5.37 47.07
N ALA A 237 -36.51 6.54 46.51
CA ALA A 237 -36.63 6.74 45.08
C ALA A 237 -35.26 6.61 44.38
N ASN A 238 -34.19 7.18 44.94
CA ASN A 238 -32.81 7.02 44.41
C ASN A 238 -32.33 5.56 44.49
N ASN A 239 -32.68 4.81 45.55
CA ASN A 239 -32.36 3.37 45.63
C ASN A 239 -33.13 2.56 44.61
N HIS A 240 -34.37 2.94 44.31
CA HIS A 240 -35.17 2.32 43.24
C HIS A 240 -34.57 2.60 41.85
N ILE A 241 -34.14 3.85 41.60
CA ILE A 241 -33.43 4.21 40.37
C ILE A 241 -32.16 3.35 40.21
N ARG A 242 -31.32 3.29 41.23
CA ARG A 242 -30.10 2.45 41.20
C ARG A 242 -30.37 0.97 40.91
N LYS A 243 -31.47 0.47 41.48
CA LYS A 243 -31.92 -0.91 41.20
C LYS A 243 -32.31 -1.06 39.72
N LEU A 244 -33.09 -0.12 39.17
CA LEU A 244 -33.47 -0.11 37.75
C LEU A 244 -32.27 0.06 36.83
N GLU A 245 -31.30 0.91 37.16
CA GLU A 245 -30.03 1.08 36.43
C GLU A 245 -29.22 -0.22 36.41
N ALA A 246 -29.20 -0.94 37.56
CA ALA A 246 -28.50 -2.23 37.64
C ALA A 246 -29.23 -3.31 36.78
N GLU A 247 -30.53 -3.34 36.80
CA GLU A 247 -31.38 -4.24 35.99
C GLU A 247 -31.21 -3.87 34.48
N GLU A 248 -31.22 -2.60 34.11
CA GLU A 248 -30.95 -2.14 32.74
C GLU A 248 -29.59 -2.61 32.27
N ARG A 249 -28.54 -2.39 33.07
CA ARG A 249 -27.19 -2.83 32.73
C ARG A 249 -27.09 -4.33 32.53
N GLN A 250 -27.74 -5.13 33.36
CA GLN A 250 -27.83 -6.59 33.19
C GLN A 250 -28.54 -6.97 31.91
N GLU A 251 -29.64 -6.30 31.57
CA GLU A 251 -30.38 -6.55 30.34
C GLU A 251 -29.56 -6.16 29.10
N VAL A 252 -28.85 -5.03 29.15
CA VAL A 252 -27.91 -4.61 28.08
C VAL A 252 -26.84 -5.68 27.86
N ILE A 253 -26.19 -6.16 28.93
CA ILE A 253 -25.19 -7.25 28.84
C ILE A 253 -25.82 -8.53 28.26
N ARG A 254 -27.05 -8.87 28.64
CA ARG A 254 -27.75 -10.03 28.10
C ARG A 254 -27.98 -9.91 26.58
N ILE A 255 -28.40 -8.72 26.12
CA ILE A 255 -28.66 -8.44 24.70
C ILE A 255 -27.32 -8.50 23.92
N LEU A 256 -26.29 -7.84 24.42
CA LEU A 256 -24.95 -7.84 23.78
C LEU A 256 -24.38 -9.27 23.72
N THR A 257 -24.55 -10.06 24.79
CA THR A 257 -24.12 -11.46 24.81
C THR A 257 -24.85 -12.29 23.75
N ALA A 258 -26.17 -12.13 23.64
CA ALA A 258 -26.99 -12.82 22.65
C ALA A 258 -26.61 -12.43 21.21
N LEU A 259 -26.30 -11.16 20.98
CA LEU A 259 -25.84 -10.67 19.68
C LEU A 259 -24.41 -11.19 19.36
N THR A 260 -23.51 -11.21 20.34
CA THR A 260 -22.16 -11.77 20.20
C THR A 260 -22.19 -13.27 19.87
N GLN A 261 -23.17 -14.02 20.38
CA GLN A 261 -23.37 -15.43 20.02
C GLN A 261 -23.65 -15.62 18.53
N GLN A 262 -24.22 -14.62 17.83
CA GLN A 262 -24.46 -14.66 16.39
C GLN A 262 -23.20 -14.33 15.57
N VAL A 263 -22.29 -13.53 16.13
CA VAL A 263 -20.98 -13.24 15.53
C VAL A 263 -20.05 -14.46 15.62
N ARG A 264 -20.10 -15.17 16.75
CA ARG A 264 -19.16 -16.25 17.11
C ARG A 264 -18.93 -17.32 16.04
N PRO A 265 -19.94 -17.86 15.36
CA PRO A 265 -19.74 -18.88 14.32
C PRO A 265 -18.92 -18.39 13.12
N ASN A 266 -18.97 -17.09 12.85
CA ASN A 266 -18.40 -16.47 11.65
C ASN A 266 -17.14 -15.64 11.94
N VAL A 267 -16.56 -15.77 13.15
CA VAL A 267 -15.41 -14.93 13.55
C VAL A 267 -14.24 -15.04 12.57
N ARG A 268 -14.00 -16.25 12.03
CA ARG A 268 -12.90 -16.45 11.10
C ARG A 268 -13.14 -15.72 9.77
N GLU A 269 -14.32 -15.96 9.19
CA GLU A 269 -14.72 -15.34 7.93
C GLU A 269 -14.82 -13.81 8.05
N ILE A 270 -15.24 -13.30 9.21
CA ILE A 270 -15.23 -11.87 9.50
C ILE A 270 -13.79 -11.33 9.52
N LEU A 271 -12.87 -12.01 10.20
CA LEU A 271 -11.46 -11.59 10.23
C LEU A 271 -10.80 -11.62 8.83
N ASP A 272 -11.12 -12.63 8.02
CA ASP A 272 -10.67 -12.73 6.63
C ASP A 272 -11.21 -11.54 5.78
N SER A 273 -12.48 -11.15 6.01
CA SER A 273 -13.07 -9.97 5.36
C SER A 273 -12.43 -8.65 5.83
N PHE A 274 -12.03 -8.57 7.10
CA PHE A 274 -11.27 -7.41 7.61
C PHE A 274 -9.83 -7.36 7.08
N HIS A 275 -9.22 -8.50 6.84
CA HIS A 275 -7.92 -8.56 6.15
C HIS A 275 -8.02 -8.01 4.71
N PHE A 276 -9.06 -8.43 3.97
CA PHE A 276 -9.37 -7.87 2.66
C PHE A 276 -9.58 -6.35 2.72
N LEU A 277 -10.35 -5.85 3.69
CA LEU A 277 -10.57 -4.42 3.88
C LEU A 277 -9.25 -3.67 4.14
N GLY A 278 -8.33 -4.27 4.91
CA GLY A 278 -7.00 -3.72 5.13
C GLY A 278 -6.16 -3.65 3.85
N ILE A 279 -6.26 -4.66 2.96
CA ILE A 279 -5.60 -4.63 1.64
C ILE A 279 -6.18 -3.49 0.79
N ILE A 280 -7.49 -3.31 0.76
CA ILE A 280 -8.12 -2.21 0.00
C ILE A 280 -7.68 -0.84 0.52
N ASP A 281 -7.61 -0.65 1.85
CA ASP A 281 -7.09 0.59 2.46
C ASP A 281 -5.62 0.83 2.08
N PHE A 282 -4.80 -0.22 2.11
CA PHE A 282 -3.40 -0.13 1.69
C PHE A 282 -3.25 0.19 0.19
N LEU A 283 -4.05 -0.44 -0.68
CA LEU A 283 -4.06 -0.12 -2.11
C LEU A 283 -4.47 1.33 -2.36
N GLN A 284 -5.47 1.83 -1.64
CA GLN A 284 -5.88 3.23 -1.68
C GLN A 284 -4.72 4.16 -1.26
N ALA A 285 -3.98 3.81 -0.20
CA ALA A 285 -2.80 4.56 0.22
C ALA A 285 -1.71 4.59 -0.87
N LYS A 286 -1.47 3.46 -1.57
CA LYS A 286 -0.56 3.40 -2.74
C LYS A 286 -1.05 4.28 -3.89
N VAL A 287 -2.35 4.28 -4.18
CA VAL A 287 -2.95 5.15 -5.22
C VAL A 287 -2.75 6.62 -4.90
N GLN A 288 -3.03 7.05 -3.66
CA GLN A 288 -2.83 8.44 -3.25
C GLN A 288 -1.35 8.84 -3.29
N PHE A 289 -0.48 7.97 -2.79
CA PHE A 289 0.96 8.16 -2.86
C PHE A 289 1.43 8.26 -4.32
N GLY A 290 0.99 7.34 -5.18
CA GLY A 290 1.31 7.34 -6.61
C GLY A 290 0.86 8.64 -7.31
N LYS A 291 -0.35 9.14 -7.01
CA LYS A 291 -0.84 10.43 -7.52
C LYS A 291 0.07 11.59 -7.10
N GLN A 292 0.50 11.62 -5.85
CA GLN A 292 1.37 12.69 -5.32
C GLN A 292 2.73 12.71 -6.01
N ILE A 293 3.39 11.56 -6.17
CA ILE A 293 4.72 11.47 -6.78
C ILE A 293 4.67 11.36 -8.32
N ARG A 294 3.48 11.38 -8.91
CA ARG A 294 3.24 11.09 -10.34
C ARG A 294 3.87 9.74 -10.72
N GLY A 295 3.65 8.74 -9.86
CA GLY A 295 4.15 7.39 -10.01
C GLY A 295 3.30 6.58 -10.97
N LEU A 296 3.96 5.68 -11.68
CA LEU A 296 3.39 4.76 -12.64
C LEU A 296 3.89 3.34 -12.36
N SER A 297 3.19 2.37 -12.92
CA SER A 297 3.63 0.97 -12.94
C SER A 297 4.28 0.69 -14.30
N PRO A 298 5.62 0.68 -14.42
CA PRO A 298 6.28 0.43 -15.70
C PRO A 298 6.11 -1.03 -16.13
N GLN A 299 6.33 -1.28 -17.43
CA GLN A 299 6.29 -2.64 -17.96
C GLN A 299 7.40 -3.50 -17.36
N LEU A 300 7.02 -4.65 -16.76
CA LEU A 300 7.95 -5.56 -16.10
C LEU A 300 8.43 -6.66 -17.05
N SER A 301 9.72 -7.01 -16.91
CA SER A 301 10.37 -8.15 -17.58
C SER A 301 10.82 -9.19 -16.56
N THR A 302 10.77 -10.46 -16.95
CA THR A 302 11.24 -11.59 -16.13
C THR A 302 12.77 -11.63 -15.99
N SER A 303 13.49 -11.07 -16.95
CA SER A 303 14.96 -10.97 -16.91
C SER A 303 15.38 -9.62 -16.34
N PRO A 304 16.49 -9.53 -15.60
CA PRO A 304 17.06 -8.27 -15.17
C PRO A 304 17.23 -7.31 -16.35
N TYR A 305 16.75 -6.09 -16.19
CA TYR A 305 16.82 -5.02 -17.19
C TYR A 305 16.42 -3.70 -16.54
N MET A 306 16.98 -2.61 -17.01
CA MET A 306 16.61 -1.28 -16.53
C MET A 306 16.70 -0.27 -17.68
N ASP A 307 15.57 0.34 -18.02
CA ASP A 307 15.52 1.47 -18.95
C ASP A 307 14.54 2.50 -18.41
N TRP A 308 15.06 3.37 -17.55
CA TRP A 308 14.26 4.40 -16.91
C TRP A 308 14.46 5.75 -17.58
N ILE A 309 13.37 6.34 -17.96
CA ILE A 309 13.29 7.66 -18.56
C ILE A 309 12.62 8.60 -17.57
N GLU A 310 13.25 9.74 -17.31
CA GLU A 310 12.74 10.77 -16.41
C GLU A 310 12.45 10.27 -14.97
N ALA A 311 13.27 9.32 -14.49
CA ALA A 311 13.13 8.82 -13.13
C ALA A 311 13.44 9.90 -12.09
N ARG A 312 12.59 10.05 -11.08
CA ARG A 312 12.70 11.06 -10.03
C ARG A 312 12.76 10.41 -8.68
N ASN A 313 13.62 10.92 -7.79
CA ASN A 313 13.63 10.48 -6.40
C ASN A 313 12.52 11.22 -5.65
N PRO A 314 11.48 10.54 -5.14
CA PRO A 314 10.32 11.20 -4.53
C PRO A 314 10.67 11.96 -3.25
N LEU A 315 11.65 11.47 -2.48
CA LEU A 315 12.11 12.13 -1.25
C LEU A 315 12.88 13.41 -1.55
N LEU A 316 13.76 13.35 -2.54
CA LEU A 316 14.50 14.52 -3.00
C LEU A 316 13.58 15.56 -3.67
N GLU A 317 12.60 15.11 -4.48
CA GLU A 317 11.63 16.00 -5.13
C GLU A 317 10.86 16.79 -4.07
N LYS A 318 10.33 16.11 -3.03
CA LYS A 318 9.66 16.75 -1.89
C LYS A 318 10.54 17.78 -1.18
N GLN A 319 11.82 17.46 -0.93
CA GLN A 319 12.76 18.38 -0.27
C GLN A 319 13.08 19.61 -1.13
N LEU A 320 13.20 19.42 -2.45
CA LEU A 320 13.48 20.51 -3.39
C LEU A 320 12.27 21.42 -3.60
N GLU A 321 11.06 20.85 -3.64
CA GLU A 321 9.80 21.62 -3.72
C GLU A 321 9.66 22.59 -2.54
N VAL A 322 9.97 22.17 -1.33
CA VAL A 322 10.00 23.04 -0.14
C VAL A 322 10.97 24.21 -0.31
N ARG A 323 12.08 24.02 -1.05
CA ARG A 323 13.09 25.05 -1.35
C ARG A 323 12.79 25.85 -2.61
N GLY A 324 11.69 25.57 -3.31
CA GLY A 324 11.35 26.19 -4.59
C GLY A 324 12.25 25.79 -5.77
N ALA A 325 13.00 24.70 -5.63
CA ALA A 325 13.90 24.17 -6.65
C ALA A 325 13.24 22.98 -7.39
N LYS A 326 13.63 22.78 -8.65
CA LYS A 326 13.14 21.67 -9.47
C LYS A 326 14.15 20.52 -9.45
N ILE A 327 13.64 19.30 -9.35
CA ILE A 327 14.43 18.07 -9.49
C ILE A 327 14.90 17.91 -10.95
N VAL A 328 16.12 17.43 -11.12
CA VAL A 328 16.65 17.00 -12.44
C VAL A 328 16.39 15.49 -12.54
N PRO A 329 15.59 15.03 -13.52
CA PRO A 329 15.28 13.61 -13.66
C PRO A 329 16.49 12.79 -14.09
N LEU A 330 16.51 11.53 -13.68
CA LEU A 330 17.54 10.55 -14.03
C LEU A 330 17.08 9.74 -15.25
N ASN A 331 17.97 9.65 -16.27
CA ASN A 331 17.83 8.68 -17.35
C ASN A 331 18.94 7.64 -17.18
N ILE A 332 18.56 6.35 -17.04
CA ILE A 332 19.51 5.26 -16.84
C ILE A 332 19.09 4.03 -17.63
N THR A 333 20.03 3.43 -18.34
CA THR A 333 19.81 2.21 -19.12
C THR A 333 20.89 1.18 -18.77
N LEU A 334 20.47 0.01 -18.28
CA LEU A 334 21.29 -1.18 -18.09
C LEU A 334 20.70 -2.32 -18.92
N THR A 335 21.54 -2.96 -19.73
CA THR A 335 21.15 -4.06 -20.61
C THR A 335 22.01 -5.29 -20.35
N PRO A 336 21.66 -6.48 -20.82
CA PRO A 336 22.52 -7.67 -20.69
C PRO A 336 23.92 -7.47 -21.26
N GLU A 337 24.07 -6.63 -22.31
CA GLU A 337 25.38 -6.31 -22.88
C GLU A 337 26.15 -5.26 -22.06
N LYS A 338 25.46 -4.47 -21.24
CA LYS A 338 26.00 -3.40 -20.40
C LYS A 338 25.30 -3.37 -19.07
N HIS A 339 25.65 -4.33 -18.22
CA HIS A 339 24.95 -4.58 -16.96
C HIS A 339 25.60 -3.90 -15.74
N ILE A 340 26.83 -3.35 -15.87
CA ILE A 340 27.48 -2.55 -14.81
C ILE A 340 27.75 -1.16 -15.33
N LEU A 341 27.29 -0.14 -14.61
CA LEU A 341 27.51 1.27 -14.88
C LEU A 341 28.47 1.85 -13.85
N ILE A 342 29.61 2.39 -14.31
CA ILE A 342 30.57 3.10 -13.48
C ILE A 342 30.35 4.60 -13.62
N ILE A 343 29.86 5.24 -12.58
CA ILE A 343 29.58 6.68 -12.56
C ILE A 343 30.79 7.44 -12.00
N SER A 344 31.29 8.40 -12.77
CA SER A 344 32.38 9.30 -12.35
C SER A 344 31.96 10.76 -12.53
N GLY A 345 32.71 11.66 -11.90
CA GLY A 345 32.41 13.12 -11.91
C GLY A 345 32.69 13.77 -10.56
N PRO A 346 32.38 15.06 -10.40
CA PRO A 346 32.62 15.77 -9.15
C PRO A 346 31.74 15.25 -8.02
N ASN A 347 32.19 15.35 -6.75
CA ASN A 347 31.39 14.89 -5.58
C ASN A 347 30.04 15.60 -5.50
N ALA A 348 30.02 16.91 -5.71
CA ALA A 348 28.80 17.70 -5.75
C ALA A 348 27.92 17.44 -6.99
N GLY A 349 28.29 16.51 -7.89
CA GLY A 349 27.59 16.20 -9.14
C GLY A 349 26.34 15.35 -8.98
N GLY A 350 26.05 14.81 -7.77
CA GLY A 350 24.89 13.99 -7.50
C GLY A 350 25.07 12.48 -7.72
N LYS A 351 26.32 11.97 -7.70
CA LYS A 351 26.62 10.53 -7.88
C LYS A 351 25.88 9.63 -6.87
N SER A 352 26.07 9.90 -5.58
CA SER A 352 25.42 9.14 -4.49
C SER A 352 23.89 9.26 -4.52
N VAL A 353 23.37 10.42 -4.94
CA VAL A 353 21.93 10.63 -5.14
C VAL A 353 21.40 9.75 -6.27
N CYS A 354 22.12 9.69 -7.40
CA CYS A 354 21.78 8.80 -8.52
C CYS A 354 21.68 7.34 -8.05
N LEU A 355 22.69 6.88 -7.33
CA LEU A 355 22.79 5.52 -6.79
C LEU A 355 21.65 5.20 -5.80
N LYS A 356 21.37 6.11 -4.84
CA LYS A 356 20.24 5.99 -3.92
C LYS A 356 18.91 5.99 -4.66
N THR A 357 18.78 6.79 -5.73
CA THR A 357 17.56 6.82 -6.55
C THR A 357 17.32 5.46 -7.21
N VAL A 358 18.36 4.85 -7.78
CA VAL A 358 18.26 3.51 -8.38
C VAL A 358 17.82 2.47 -7.33
N GLY A 359 18.46 2.44 -6.17
CA GLY A 359 18.12 1.52 -5.09
C GLY A 359 16.69 1.70 -4.59
N LEU A 360 16.31 2.95 -4.32
CA LEU A 360 14.97 3.29 -3.81
C LEU A 360 13.86 2.90 -4.80
N LEU A 361 13.98 3.30 -6.07
CA LEU A 361 12.93 3.05 -7.06
C LEU A 361 12.82 1.56 -7.41
N GLN A 362 13.95 0.85 -7.50
CA GLN A 362 13.92 -0.60 -7.74
C GLN A 362 13.28 -1.36 -6.57
N TYR A 363 13.59 -0.95 -5.33
CA TYR A 363 12.97 -1.53 -4.15
C TYR A 363 11.48 -1.23 -4.06
N MET A 364 11.07 0.03 -4.30
CA MET A 364 9.67 0.44 -4.38
C MET A 364 8.91 -0.42 -5.40
N LEU A 365 9.46 -0.56 -6.61
CA LEU A 365 8.87 -1.34 -7.69
C LEU A 365 8.58 -2.78 -7.25
N GLN A 366 9.57 -3.43 -6.64
CA GLN A 366 9.47 -4.83 -6.21
C GLN A 366 8.69 -5.03 -4.90
N CYS A 367 8.33 -3.95 -4.21
CA CYS A 367 7.31 -3.91 -3.17
C CYS A 367 5.90 -3.59 -3.71
N GLY A 368 5.71 -3.51 -5.03
CA GLY A 368 4.44 -3.17 -5.67
C GLY A 368 4.00 -1.73 -5.40
N VAL A 369 4.94 -0.81 -5.19
CA VAL A 369 4.68 0.63 -5.02
C VAL A 369 4.97 1.35 -6.33
N PRO A 370 4.05 2.17 -6.86
CA PRO A 370 4.27 2.95 -8.09
C PRO A 370 5.52 3.81 -8.00
N ILE A 371 6.27 3.93 -9.10
CA ILE A 371 7.51 4.69 -9.17
C ILE A 371 7.39 5.88 -10.13
N PRO A 372 8.01 7.03 -9.83
CA PRO A 372 7.92 8.24 -10.64
C PRO A 372 8.89 8.19 -11.84
N VAL A 373 8.47 7.51 -12.87
CA VAL A 373 9.18 7.35 -14.17
C VAL A 373 8.25 7.70 -15.33
N SER A 374 8.78 7.86 -16.55
CA SER A 374 7.97 8.02 -17.75
C SER A 374 7.27 6.70 -18.13
N GLU A 375 6.09 6.77 -18.75
CA GLU A 375 5.33 5.62 -19.29
C GLU A 375 6.14 4.72 -20.26
N ARG A 376 7.21 5.27 -20.84
CA ARG A 376 8.10 4.54 -21.77
C ARG A 376 9.18 3.73 -21.07
N SER A 377 9.24 3.85 -19.75
CA SER A 377 10.23 3.12 -18.95
C SER A 377 9.86 1.64 -18.87
N SER A 378 10.87 0.79 -18.87
CA SER A 378 10.73 -0.64 -18.66
C SER A 378 11.74 -1.13 -17.63
N CYS A 379 11.37 -2.14 -16.87
CA CYS A 379 12.16 -2.67 -15.77
C CYS A 379 12.17 -4.19 -15.77
N GLY A 380 13.28 -4.76 -15.34
CA GLY A 380 13.38 -6.15 -14.94
C GLY A 380 13.32 -6.30 -13.43
N ILE A 381 13.14 -7.53 -13.00
CA ILE A 381 13.11 -7.94 -11.61
C ILE A 381 14.47 -8.53 -11.23
N PHE A 382 14.99 -8.12 -10.08
CA PHE A 382 16.21 -8.64 -9.48
C PHE A 382 15.87 -9.56 -8.31
N GLU A 383 16.63 -10.64 -8.14
CA GLU A 383 16.49 -11.55 -7.00
C GLU A 383 17.07 -10.94 -5.72
N ASP A 384 18.16 -10.22 -5.87
CA ASP A 384 18.88 -9.63 -4.75
C ASP A 384 19.19 -8.15 -5.03
N LEU A 385 19.08 -7.34 -3.98
CA LEU A 385 19.60 -5.98 -3.96
C LEU A 385 20.64 -5.84 -2.87
N MET A 386 21.83 -5.41 -3.23
CA MET A 386 22.95 -5.26 -2.30
C MET A 386 23.53 -3.85 -2.41
N ILE A 387 23.68 -3.17 -1.27
CA ILE A 387 24.21 -1.80 -1.26
C ILE A 387 25.39 -1.65 -0.32
N ASP A 388 26.30 -0.78 -0.73
CA ASP A 388 27.37 -0.24 0.09
C ASP A 388 27.42 1.27 -0.08
N ILE A 389 26.64 1.97 0.76
CA ILE A 389 26.41 3.42 0.69
C ILE A 389 26.56 4.02 2.10
N GLY A 390 27.31 5.12 2.18
CA GLY A 390 27.54 5.89 3.39
C GLY A 390 28.69 5.36 4.25
N ASP A 391 29.23 6.24 5.10
CA ASP A 391 30.30 5.91 6.03
C ASP A 391 29.72 5.15 7.23
N GLU A 392 29.99 3.86 7.34
CA GLU A 392 29.71 3.10 8.55
C GLU A 392 30.75 3.41 9.62
N GLN A 393 30.64 4.57 10.25
CA GLN A 393 31.32 4.85 11.52
C GLN A 393 30.45 4.29 12.65
N SER A 394 30.40 2.97 12.80
CA SER A 394 29.83 2.40 14.01
C SER A 394 30.90 2.44 15.11
N ILE A 395 30.58 3.19 16.15
CA ILE A 395 31.41 3.26 17.38
C ILE A 395 31.56 1.86 18.03
N GLU A 396 30.68 0.93 17.67
CA GLU A 396 30.64 -0.44 18.22
C GLU A 396 31.62 -1.42 17.57
N ASN A 397 32.05 -1.16 16.35
CA ASN A 397 33.08 -1.96 15.69
C ASN A 397 34.28 -1.07 15.41
N ASP A 398 35.42 -1.30 16.04
CA ASP A 398 36.74 -0.64 15.80
C ASP A 398 37.25 -0.81 14.35
N LEU A 399 36.38 -1.10 13.39
CA LEU A 399 36.70 -1.24 11.98
C LEU A 399 36.77 0.13 11.32
N SER A 400 37.91 0.41 10.70
CA SER A 400 38.03 1.59 9.84
C SER A 400 37.02 1.50 8.69
N THR A 401 36.54 2.64 8.17
CA THR A 401 35.61 2.74 7.04
C THR A 401 36.00 1.80 5.88
N TYR A 402 37.30 1.71 5.58
CA TYR A 402 37.81 0.82 4.54
C TYR A 402 37.61 -0.67 4.85
N SER A 403 37.79 -1.08 6.10
CA SER A 403 37.57 -2.47 6.50
C SER A 403 36.10 -2.88 6.41
N SER A 404 35.18 -1.98 6.75
CA SER A 404 33.74 -2.17 6.60
C SER A 404 33.35 -2.34 5.13
N HIS A 405 33.84 -1.47 4.24
CA HIS A 405 33.66 -1.62 2.79
C HIS A 405 34.16 -2.95 2.26
N LEU A 406 35.35 -3.39 2.67
CA LEU A 406 35.90 -4.69 2.27
C LEU A 406 35.07 -5.87 2.77
N LEU A 407 34.53 -5.77 3.98
CA LEU A 407 33.63 -6.80 4.52
C LEU A 407 32.33 -6.89 3.72
N ASN A 408 31.74 -5.74 3.38
CA ASN A 408 30.57 -5.67 2.50
C ASN A 408 30.91 -6.27 1.12
N MET A 409 32.02 -5.90 0.50
CA MET A 409 32.47 -6.48 -0.78
C MET A 409 32.65 -8.00 -0.69
N LYS A 410 33.26 -8.50 0.38
CA LYS A 410 33.41 -9.95 0.62
C LYS A 410 32.06 -10.66 0.64
N ASN A 411 31.09 -10.10 1.35
CA ASN A 411 29.74 -10.66 1.45
C ASN A 411 29.01 -10.61 0.10
N MET A 412 29.07 -9.47 -0.60
CA MET A 412 28.48 -9.28 -1.94
C MET A 412 29.12 -10.26 -2.94
N MET A 413 30.45 -10.38 -2.98
CA MET A 413 31.15 -11.33 -3.85
C MET A 413 30.77 -12.78 -3.58
N LYS A 414 30.46 -13.16 -2.32
CA LYS A 414 30.02 -14.50 -1.98
C LYS A 414 28.63 -14.80 -2.52
N GLN A 415 27.71 -13.86 -2.37
CA GLN A 415 26.27 -14.06 -2.57
C GLN A 415 25.76 -13.65 -3.95
N ALA A 416 26.41 -12.69 -4.61
CA ALA A 416 25.98 -12.17 -5.91
C ALA A 416 25.83 -13.27 -6.98
N THR A 417 24.74 -13.16 -7.72
CA THR A 417 24.36 -13.99 -8.89
C THR A 417 24.20 -13.11 -10.13
N SER A 418 23.85 -13.69 -11.26
CA SER A 418 23.52 -12.96 -12.49
C SER A 418 22.19 -12.20 -12.41
N ARG A 419 21.45 -12.33 -11.33
CA ARG A 419 20.19 -11.62 -11.07
C ARG A 419 20.27 -10.66 -9.87
N THR A 420 21.47 -10.36 -9.41
CA THR A 420 21.76 -9.47 -8.29
C THR A 420 22.05 -8.06 -8.81
N LEU A 421 21.43 -7.03 -8.22
CA LEU A 421 21.79 -5.61 -8.45
C LEU A 421 22.65 -5.13 -7.28
N ILE A 422 23.85 -4.64 -7.60
CA ILE A 422 24.85 -4.13 -6.66
C ILE A 422 24.96 -2.62 -6.80
N LEU A 423 24.87 -1.90 -5.68
CA LEU A 423 24.98 -0.45 -5.62
C LEU A 423 26.10 -0.06 -4.67
N ILE A 424 27.21 0.47 -5.20
CA ILE A 424 28.41 0.79 -4.41
C ILE A 424 28.77 2.25 -4.60
N ASP A 425 28.85 2.98 -3.51
CA ASP A 425 29.29 4.38 -3.51
C ASP A 425 30.79 4.47 -3.18
N GLU A 426 31.50 5.40 -3.83
CA GLU A 426 32.92 5.69 -3.66
C GLU A 426 33.83 4.44 -3.66
N PHE A 427 33.62 3.55 -4.64
CA PHE A 427 34.27 2.23 -4.70
C PHE A 427 35.78 2.29 -4.64
N GLY A 428 36.36 1.63 -3.63
CA GLY A 428 37.79 1.49 -3.38
C GLY A 428 38.43 2.61 -2.53
N THR A 429 37.66 3.62 -2.09
CA THR A 429 38.17 4.70 -1.24
C THR A 429 38.46 4.24 0.20
N GLY A 430 39.14 5.08 0.97
CA GLY A 430 39.44 4.84 2.39
C GLY A 430 40.83 4.24 2.65
N THR A 431 41.64 4.00 1.59
CA THR A 431 43.04 3.52 1.69
C THR A 431 43.94 4.20 0.65
N GLU A 432 45.21 3.78 0.59
CA GLU A 432 46.13 4.26 -0.44
C GLU A 432 45.56 4.07 -1.86
N PRO A 433 45.53 5.12 -2.69
CA PRO A 433 44.82 5.10 -3.98
C PRO A 433 45.23 3.96 -4.94
N GLN A 434 46.51 3.61 -4.96
CA GLN A 434 47.00 2.55 -5.86
C GLN A 434 46.52 1.18 -5.42
N ILE A 435 46.60 0.89 -4.12
CA ILE A 435 46.18 -0.40 -3.55
C ILE A 435 44.67 -0.51 -3.58
N GLY A 436 43.96 0.51 -3.13
CA GLY A 436 42.48 0.56 -3.13
C GLY A 436 41.93 0.41 -4.54
N GLY A 437 42.50 1.11 -5.52
CA GLY A 437 42.11 0.97 -6.91
C GLY A 437 42.35 -0.41 -7.50
N ALA A 438 43.46 -1.06 -7.19
CA ALA A 438 43.77 -2.41 -7.68
C ALA A 438 42.84 -3.46 -7.06
N ILE A 439 42.52 -3.35 -5.77
CA ILE A 439 41.55 -4.23 -5.09
C ILE A 439 40.16 -4.04 -5.67
N ALA A 440 39.74 -2.79 -5.87
CA ALA A 440 38.44 -2.49 -6.45
C ALA A 440 38.29 -3.04 -7.87
N GLU A 441 39.32 -2.94 -8.70
CA GLU A 441 39.35 -3.50 -10.06
C GLU A 441 39.22 -5.03 -10.03
N SER A 442 39.94 -5.70 -9.14
CA SER A 442 39.88 -7.15 -8.98
C SER A 442 38.51 -7.64 -8.50
N VAL A 443 37.85 -6.87 -7.60
CA VAL A 443 36.50 -7.15 -7.12
C VAL A 443 35.49 -6.92 -8.24
N LEU A 444 35.66 -5.85 -9.02
CA LEU A 444 34.78 -5.56 -10.17
C LEU A 444 34.86 -6.67 -11.24
N ASP A 445 36.06 -7.14 -11.57
CA ASP A 445 36.22 -8.28 -12.48
C ASP A 445 35.47 -9.53 -11.97
N LYS A 446 35.49 -9.75 -10.67
CA LYS A 446 34.77 -10.87 -10.06
C LYS A 446 33.24 -10.71 -10.22
N PHE A 447 32.70 -9.52 -10.07
CA PHE A 447 31.27 -9.24 -10.31
C PHE A 447 30.91 -9.39 -11.79
N CYS A 448 31.77 -8.93 -12.70
CA CYS A 448 31.58 -9.12 -14.14
C CYS A 448 31.53 -10.62 -14.52
N ARG A 449 32.45 -11.43 -14.00
CA ARG A 449 32.47 -12.88 -14.25
C ARG A 449 31.25 -13.62 -13.71
N LYS A 450 30.63 -13.09 -12.66
CA LYS A 450 29.34 -13.60 -12.12
C LYS A 450 28.13 -13.11 -12.91
N GLY A 451 28.32 -12.16 -13.82
CA GLY A 451 27.21 -11.53 -14.56
C GLY A 451 26.32 -10.63 -13.67
N ALA A 452 26.82 -10.16 -12.51
CA ALA A 452 26.05 -9.31 -11.60
C ALA A 452 25.81 -7.94 -12.24
N TRP A 453 24.67 -7.38 -11.96
CA TRP A 453 24.27 -6.03 -12.39
C TRP A 453 24.74 -5.01 -11.36
N GLY A 454 25.04 -3.78 -11.81
CA GLY A 454 25.52 -2.81 -10.83
C GLY A 454 25.52 -1.37 -11.29
N VAL A 455 25.40 -0.48 -10.30
CA VAL A 455 25.70 0.95 -10.43
C VAL A 455 26.74 1.28 -9.38
N ILE A 456 27.90 1.76 -9.82
CA ILE A 456 29.09 1.94 -8.98
C ILE A 456 29.59 3.35 -9.18
N THR A 457 29.85 4.09 -8.09
CA THR A 457 30.51 5.39 -8.19
C THR A 457 31.98 5.27 -7.84
N THR A 458 32.83 6.01 -8.52
CA THR A 458 34.26 5.99 -8.24
C THR A 458 34.99 7.26 -8.67
N HIS A 459 36.12 7.49 -8.04
CA HIS A 459 37.11 8.52 -8.43
C HIS A 459 38.32 7.93 -9.16
N TYR A 460 38.51 6.61 -9.12
CA TYR A 460 39.69 5.96 -9.64
C TYR A 460 39.69 5.84 -11.16
N GLN A 461 40.80 6.16 -11.76
CA GLN A 461 40.99 6.12 -13.22
C GLN A 461 41.08 4.68 -13.77
N ASN A 462 41.78 3.78 -13.07
CA ASN A 462 41.86 2.39 -13.48
C ASN A 462 40.47 1.76 -13.68
N LEU A 463 39.50 2.04 -12.82
CA LEU A 463 38.14 1.55 -12.98
C LEU A 463 37.44 2.14 -14.20
N LYS A 464 37.73 3.42 -14.57
CA LYS A 464 37.20 4.02 -15.80
C LYS A 464 37.80 3.34 -17.04
N HIS A 465 39.09 3.02 -17.02
CA HIS A 465 39.75 2.28 -18.10
C HIS A 465 39.30 0.83 -18.18
N PHE A 466 38.99 0.20 -17.03
CA PHE A 466 38.41 -1.12 -16.98
C PHE A 466 37.10 -1.19 -17.79
N ALA A 467 36.23 -0.19 -17.65
CA ALA A 467 34.98 -0.12 -18.40
C ALA A 467 35.16 0.03 -19.93
N ASP A 468 36.27 0.58 -20.38
CA ASP A 468 36.58 0.72 -21.82
C ASP A 468 37.05 -0.61 -22.43
N THR A 469 37.62 -1.51 -21.63
CA THR A 469 38.24 -2.76 -22.06
C THR A 469 37.42 -4.02 -21.81
N HIS A 470 36.47 -3.95 -20.86
CA HIS A 470 35.70 -5.13 -20.47
C HIS A 470 34.25 -5.08 -21.00
N PRO A 471 33.80 -6.10 -21.74
CA PRO A 471 32.39 -6.20 -22.13
C PRO A 471 31.51 -6.34 -20.89
N GLY A 472 30.34 -5.75 -20.91
CA GLY A 472 29.39 -5.77 -19.77
C GLY A 472 29.49 -4.54 -18.87
N VAL A 473 30.54 -3.77 -18.95
CA VAL A 473 30.75 -2.55 -18.15
C VAL A 473 30.65 -1.31 -19.04
N VAL A 474 30.05 -0.25 -18.53
CA VAL A 474 29.90 1.03 -19.23
C VAL A 474 30.26 2.19 -18.32
N ASN A 475 30.98 3.17 -18.86
CA ASN A 475 31.22 4.43 -18.16
C ASN A 475 30.03 5.37 -18.20
N GLY A 476 29.80 6.10 -17.12
CA GLY A 476 28.84 7.18 -16.98
C GLY A 476 29.47 8.43 -16.36
N ALA A 477 29.11 9.60 -16.85
CA ALA A 477 29.59 10.88 -16.37
C ALA A 477 28.44 11.71 -15.79
N MET A 478 28.60 12.22 -14.58
CA MET A 478 27.76 13.32 -14.09
C MET A 478 28.21 14.64 -14.79
N LEU A 479 27.25 15.27 -15.47
CA LEU A 479 27.53 16.46 -16.25
C LEU A 479 27.78 17.68 -15.37
N TYR A 480 28.71 18.52 -15.78
CA TYR A 480 29.10 19.76 -15.12
C TYR A 480 29.19 20.90 -16.12
N ASP A 481 28.59 22.04 -15.82
CA ASP A 481 28.71 23.25 -16.62
C ASP A 481 30.03 24.00 -16.25
N ARG A 482 30.97 24.02 -17.17
CA ARG A 482 32.25 24.70 -16.99
C ARG A 482 32.17 26.22 -17.03
N HIS A 483 31.20 26.79 -17.77
CA HIS A 483 31.03 28.24 -17.87
C HIS A 483 30.42 28.83 -16.60
N GLU A 484 29.35 28.18 -16.11
CA GLU A 484 28.69 28.60 -14.89
C GLU A 484 29.27 27.92 -13.63
N MET A 485 30.23 27.03 -13.81
CA MET A 485 30.90 26.29 -12.74
C MET A 485 29.90 25.64 -11.78
N ARG A 486 28.84 24.98 -12.34
CA ARG A 486 27.78 24.30 -11.57
C ARG A 486 27.51 22.88 -12.06
N ALA A 487 27.09 22.03 -11.15
CA ALA A 487 26.60 20.68 -11.47
C ALA A 487 25.26 20.76 -12.23
N LEU A 488 25.13 19.97 -13.29
CA LEU A 488 23.89 19.84 -14.05
C LEU A 488 23.02 18.70 -13.53
N PHE A 489 23.54 17.85 -12.65
CA PHE A 489 22.87 16.67 -12.09
C PHE A 489 22.33 15.69 -13.14
N GLN A 490 22.85 15.74 -14.35
CA GLN A 490 22.47 14.87 -15.46
C GLN A 490 23.51 13.77 -15.64
N LEU A 491 23.05 12.52 -15.81
CA LEU A 491 23.88 11.38 -16.13
C LEU A 491 24.03 11.21 -17.64
N ALA A 492 25.25 11.06 -18.13
CA ALA A 492 25.54 10.75 -19.52
C ALA A 492 26.26 9.40 -19.59
N ILE A 493 25.58 8.37 -20.08
CA ILE A 493 26.14 7.02 -20.24
C ILE A 493 26.98 6.92 -21.50
N GLY A 494 28.05 6.08 -21.46
CA GLY A 494 28.97 5.83 -22.58
C GLY A 494 30.23 6.67 -22.61
N ARG A 495 30.52 7.40 -21.53
CA ARG A 495 31.77 8.17 -21.38
C ARG A 495 32.17 8.30 -19.91
N PRO A 496 33.46 8.32 -19.57
CA PRO A 496 33.96 8.64 -18.24
C PRO A 496 33.78 10.13 -17.91
N GLY A 497 33.58 10.46 -16.63
CA GLY A 497 33.51 11.82 -16.12
C GLY A 497 34.86 12.31 -15.60
N SER A 498 35.09 13.62 -15.68
CA SER A 498 36.21 14.31 -15.01
C SER A 498 35.81 14.70 -13.57
N SER A 499 36.78 14.73 -12.66
CA SER A 499 36.58 15.21 -11.29
C SER A 499 36.43 16.74 -11.17
N PHE A 500 36.85 17.47 -12.18
CA PHE A 500 36.88 18.95 -12.22
C PHE A 500 37.55 19.59 -11.00
N ALA A 501 38.55 18.90 -10.39
CA ALA A 501 39.20 19.34 -9.18
C ALA A 501 39.91 20.70 -9.34
N ILE A 502 40.61 20.91 -10.46
CA ILE A 502 41.30 22.15 -10.78
C ILE A 502 40.30 23.30 -10.97
N GLU A 503 39.23 23.10 -11.70
CA GLU A 503 38.21 24.10 -11.92
C GLU A 503 37.48 24.46 -10.61
N ILE A 504 37.24 23.48 -9.75
CA ILE A 504 36.63 23.70 -8.42
C ILE A 504 37.62 24.49 -7.53
N ALA A 505 38.90 24.14 -7.52
CA ALA A 505 39.95 24.87 -6.81
C ALA A 505 40.01 26.35 -7.23
N ARG A 506 39.94 26.61 -8.54
CA ARG A 506 39.87 27.97 -9.08
C ARG A 506 38.60 28.72 -8.65
N LYS A 507 37.44 28.04 -8.63
CA LYS A 507 36.18 28.63 -8.19
C LYS A 507 36.19 29.01 -6.71
N ILE A 508 36.81 28.21 -5.87
CA ILE A 508 36.96 28.47 -4.43
C ILE A 508 37.94 29.61 -4.17
N GLY A 509 38.78 29.99 -5.16
CA GLY A 509 39.72 31.10 -5.07
C GLY A 509 41.12 30.68 -4.61
N LEU A 510 41.56 29.44 -4.87
CA LEU A 510 42.95 29.08 -4.68
C LEU A 510 43.84 29.99 -5.60
N PRO A 511 45.01 30.42 -5.11
CA PRO A 511 45.96 31.20 -5.91
C PRO A 511 46.36 30.47 -7.21
N GLU A 512 46.46 31.21 -8.32
CA GLU A 512 46.73 30.67 -9.65
C GLU A 512 48.11 30.01 -9.76
N ASP A 513 49.11 30.50 -8.98
CA ASP A 513 50.42 29.90 -8.85
C ASP A 513 50.39 28.49 -8.29
N VAL A 514 49.58 28.27 -7.21
CA VAL A 514 49.37 26.94 -6.63
C VAL A 514 48.67 26.00 -7.62
N ILE A 515 47.71 26.53 -8.38
CA ILE A 515 46.97 25.76 -9.40
C ILE A 515 47.90 25.39 -10.56
N ALA A 516 48.76 26.30 -10.97
CA ALA A 516 49.73 26.06 -12.02
C ALA A 516 50.77 25.00 -11.60
N GLU A 517 51.34 25.13 -10.40
CA GLU A 517 52.26 24.15 -9.84
C GLU A 517 51.61 22.75 -9.68
N ALA A 518 50.40 22.70 -9.17
CA ALA A 518 49.63 21.44 -9.08
C ALA A 518 49.40 20.79 -10.46
N SER A 519 49.13 21.63 -11.47
CA SER A 519 48.91 21.15 -12.85
C SER A 519 50.20 20.63 -13.48
N GLU A 520 51.36 21.18 -13.12
CA GLU A 520 52.69 20.76 -13.57
C GLU A 520 53.10 19.42 -12.91
N ILE A 521 52.83 19.26 -11.62
CA ILE A 521 53.02 18.02 -10.85
C ILE A 521 52.21 16.85 -11.41
N VAL A 522 50.95 17.10 -11.81
CA VAL A 522 50.04 16.07 -12.38
C VAL A 522 50.49 15.63 -13.79
N GLY A 523 51.21 16.48 -14.53
CA GLY A 523 51.78 16.17 -15.83
C GLY A 523 50.86 16.43 -17.02
N SER A 524 51.50 16.71 -18.19
CA SER A 524 50.86 17.09 -19.47
C SER A 524 49.95 16.00 -20.05
N ASP A 525 50.23 14.72 -19.80
CA ASP A 525 49.48 13.59 -20.33
C ASP A 525 48.08 13.49 -19.71
N TYR A 526 47.93 13.85 -18.43
CA TYR A 526 46.64 13.93 -17.76
C TYR A 526 45.75 15.03 -18.33
N ILE A 527 46.34 16.17 -18.64
CA ILE A 527 45.66 17.31 -19.24
C ILE A 527 45.27 17.04 -20.70
N GLN A 528 46.13 16.31 -21.48
CA GLN A 528 45.78 15.87 -22.82
C GLN A 528 44.65 14.85 -22.87
N SER A 529 44.59 13.92 -21.93
CA SER A 529 43.47 12.97 -21.77
C SER A 529 42.15 13.71 -21.56
N ASP A 530 42.20 14.80 -20.79
CA ASP A 530 40.99 15.62 -20.55
C ASP A 530 40.59 16.45 -21.80
N LYS A 531 41.56 16.84 -22.67
CA LYS A 531 41.30 17.47 -23.98
C LYS A 531 40.68 16.49 -25.00
N TYR A 532 41.11 15.22 -25.03
CA TYR A 532 40.50 14.18 -25.86
C TYR A 532 39.04 13.95 -25.47
N LEU A 533 38.74 14.01 -24.19
CA LEU A 533 37.33 13.97 -23.70
C LEU A 533 36.51 15.18 -24.19
N GLN A 534 37.13 16.34 -24.43
CA GLN A 534 36.44 17.53 -24.96
C GLN A 534 35.99 17.37 -26.42
N ASP A 535 36.79 16.73 -27.27
CA ASP A 535 36.42 16.48 -28.66
C ASP A 535 35.24 15.49 -28.77
N ILE A 536 35.22 14.46 -27.92
CA ILE A 536 34.11 13.54 -27.79
C ILE A 536 32.81 14.25 -27.34
N VAL A 537 32.93 15.26 -26.46
CA VAL A 537 31.78 16.07 -26.00
C VAL A 537 31.19 16.90 -27.14
N ARG A 538 32.02 17.39 -28.08
CA ARG A 538 31.56 18.20 -29.23
C ARG A 538 30.80 17.33 -30.24
N ASP A 539 31.28 16.13 -30.52
CA ASP A 539 30.60 15.20 -31.41
C ASP A 539 29.28 14.71 -30.82
N LYS A 540 29.21 14.55 -29.51
CA LYS A 540 27.95 14.12 -28.84
C LYS A 540 26.90 15.23 -28.83
N ARG A 541 27.23 16.53 -28.70
CA ARG A 541 26.25 17.62 -28.86
C ARG A 541 25.59 17.60 -30.24
N TYR A 542 26.34 17.24 -31.26
CA TYR A 542 25.78 17.07 -32.61
C TYR A 542 24.76 15.89 -32.63
N TRP A 543 25.10 14.77 -31.98
CA TRP A 543 24.21 13.62 -31.92
C TRP A 543 23.02 13.82 -30.98
N GLU A 544 23.16 14.55 -29.88
CA GLU A 544 22.08 14.93 -28.98
C GLU A 544 21.08 15.89 -29.66
N GLY A 545 21.57 16.85 -30.43
CA GLY A 545 20.73 17.70 -31.28
C GLY A 545 19.92 16.88 -32.31
N LYS A 546 20.57 15.89 -32.94
CA LYS A 546 19.86 14.95 -33.84
C LYS A 546 18.84 14.07 -33.10
N ARG A 547 19.14 13.62 -31.88
CA ARG A 547 18.26 12.81 -31.04
C ARG A 547 17.03 13.62 -30.58
N GLN A 548 17.23 14.90 -30.20
CA GLN A 548 16.12 15.81 -29.91
C GLN A 548 15.22 16.05 -31.14
N THR A 549 15.80 16.16 -32.31
CA THR A 549 15.03 16.30 -33.57
C THR A 549 14.25 15.02 -33.88
N ILE A 550 14.82 13.86 -33.61
CA ILE A 550 14.14 12.57 -33.75
C ILE A 550 13.00 12.47 -32.72
N HIS A 551 13.24 12.87 -31.48
CA HIS A 551 12.26 12.85 -30.42
C HIS A 551 11.08 13.82 -30.65
N GLN A 552 11.36 14.99 -31.22
CA GLN A 552 10.28 15.91 -31.67
C GLN A 552 9.45 15.28 -32.80
N ARG A 553 10.08 14.61 -33.76
CA ARG A 553 9.37 13.88 -34.83
C ARG A 553 8.58 12.67 -34.30
N GLU A 554 9.08 11.98 -33.28
CA GLU A 554 8.33 10.91 -32.61
C GLU A 554 7.08 11.45 -31.92
N LYS A 555 7.18 12.59 -31.19
CA LYS A 555 6.01 13.28 -30.61
C LYS A 555 4.98 13.71 -31.64
N GLU A 556 5.42 14.18 -32.82
CA GLU A 556 4.51 14.53 -33.91
C GLU A 556 3.81 13.30 -34.50
N VAL A 557 4.53 12.18 -34.59
CA VAL A 557 3.94 10.91 -35.02
C VAL A 557 2.94 10.37 -33.99
N GLU A 558 3.25 10.49 -32.70
CA GLU A 558 2.38 10.07 -31.61
C GLU A 558 1.07 10.86 -31.59
N LYS A 559 1.15 12.20 -31.64
CA LYS A 559 -0.04 13.07 -31.80
C LYS A 559 -0.88 12.72 -33.04
N THR A 560 -0.20 12.28 -34.11
CA THR A 560 -0.89 11.88 -35.34
C THR A 560 -1.59 10.54 -35.16
N ILE A 561 -1.04 9.64 -34.36
CA ILE A 561 -1.64 8.33 -34.00
C ILE A 561 -2.86 8.55 -33.12
N GLU A 562 -2.75 9.36 -32.05
CA GLU A 562 -3.88 9.70 -31.17
C GLU A 562 -5.04 10.34 -31.96
N ARG A 563 -4.73 11.23 -32.91
CA ARG A 563 -5.74 11.81 -33.79
C ARG A 563 -6.45 10.76 -34.66
N TYR A 564 -5.71 9.80 -35.21
CA TYR A 564 -6.31 8.72 -35.97
C TYR A 564 -7.11 7.73 -35.10
N GLU A 565 -6.70 7.51 -33.86
CA GLU A 565 -7.47 6.67 -32.91
C GLU A 565 -8.78 7.35 -32.52
N GLN A 566 -8.79 8.67 -32.32
CA GLN A 566 -10.01 9.43 -32.10
C GLN A 566 -10.93 9.39 -33.33
N GLU A 567 -10.39 9.60 -34.54
CA GLU A 567 -11.17 9.50 -35.77
C GLU A 567 -11.80 8.09 -35.99
N ILE A 568 -11.07 7.04 -35.61
CA ILE A 568 -11.58 5.66 -35.66
C ILE A 568 -12.71 5.47 -34.63
N LYS A 569 -12.57 5.99 -33.45
CA LYS A 569 -13.58 5.91 -32.36
C LYS A 569 -14.87 6.65 -32.76
N GLU A 570 -14.72 7.83 -33.33
CA GLU A 570 -15.85 8.61 -33.87
C GLU A 570 -16.57 7.91 -35.04
N LEU A 571 -15.82 7.29 -35.96
CA LEU A 571 -16.36 6.50 -37.04
C LEU A 571 -17.09 5.25 -36.55
N GLN A 572 -16.59 4.60 -35.51
CA GLN A 572 -17.27 3.44 -34.89
C GLN A 572 -18.59 3.86 -34.22
N GLN A 573 -18.61 5.00 -33.55
CA GLN A 573 -19.85 5.55 -32.96
C GLN A 573 -20.85 5.94 -34.02
N GLN A 574 -20.42 6.60 -35.11
CA GLN A 574 -21.26 6.94 -36.24
C GLN A 574 -21.84 5.68 -36.92
N ARG A 575 -21.04 4.64 -37.06
CA ARG A 575 -21.52 3.34 -37.57
C ARG A 575 -22.59 2.73 -36.66
N LYS A 576 -22.40 2.77 -35.34
CA LYS A 576 -23.37 2.23 -34.38
C LYS A 576 -24.70 3.02 -34.41
N THR A 577 -24.64 4.34 -34.54
CA THR A 577 -25.84 5.17 -34.68
C THR A 577 -26.57 4.97 -36.02
N ILE A 578 -25.83 4.75 -37.09
CA ILE A 578 -26.42 4.45 -38.44
C ILE A 578 -27.11 3.08 -38.42
N VAL A 579 -26.48 2.06 -37.83
CA VAL A 579 -27.07 0.71 -37.75
C VAL A 579 -28.31 0.70 -36.86
N THR A 580 -28.29 1.41 -35.74
CA THR A 580 -29.48 1.55 -34.85
C THR A 580 -30.61 2.29 -35.54
N LYS A 581 -30.29 3.34 -36.32
CA LYS A 581 -31.29 4.08 -37.08
C LYS A 581 -31.86 3.27 -38.20
N ALA A 582 -31.02 2.54 -38.95
CA ALA A 582 -31.50 1.64 -40.02
C ALA A 582 -32.36 0.49 -39.46
N LYS A 583 -32.07 -0.01 -38.24
CA LYS A 583 -32.93 -1.00 -37.57
C LYS A 583 -34.30 -0.42 -37.20
N ALA A 584 -34.32 0.80 -36.64
CA ALA A 584 -35.54 1.50 -36.31
C ALA A 584 -36.41 1.79 -37.53
N ASP A 585 -35.77 2.28 -38.61
CA ASP A 585 -36.45 2.53 -39.90
C ASP A 585 -37.03 1.26 -40.54
N ALA A 586 -36.30 0.13 -40.40
CA ALA A 586 -36.80 -1.19 -40.88
C ALA A 586 -37.97 -1.72 -40.03
N GLU A 587 -37.96 -1.52 -38.70
CA GLU A 587 -39.08 -1.87 -37.81
C GLU A 587 -40.32 -1.00 -38.09
N GLU A 588 -40.12 0.28 -38.36
CA GLU A 588 -41.22 1.20 -38.71
C GLU A 588 -41.85 0.80 -40.05
N LEU A 589 -41.03 0.47 -41.08
CA LEU A 589 -41.47 -0.04 -42.37
C LEU A 589 -42.26 -1.37 -42.23
N LEU A 590 -41.81 -2.28 -41.41
CA LEU A 590 -42.51 -3.52 -41.10
C LEU A 590 -43.87 -3.27 -40.40
N ARG A 591 -43.91 -2.33 -39.45
CA ARG A 591 -45.17 -1.95 -38.80
C ARG A 591 -46.16 -1.28 -39.76
N GLU A 592 -45.67 -0.40 -40.62
CA GLU A 592 -46.51 0.24 -41.62
C GLU A 592 -47.01 -0.78 -42.67
N SER A 593 -46.15 -1.71 -43.10
CA SER A 593 -46.52 -2.83 -43.96
C SER A 593 -47.60 -3.72 -43.32
N ASN A 594 -47.42 -4.12 -42.05
CA ASN A 594 -48.42 -4.92 -41.33
C ASN A 594 -49.76 -4.17 -41.19
N ARG A 595 -49.71 -2.87 -40.90
CA ARG A 595 -50.90 -2.03 -40.79
C ARG A 595 -51.65 -1.91 -42.11
N ARG A 596 -50.95 -1.81 -43.26
CA ARG A 596 -51.57 -1.78 -44.59
C ARG A 596 -52.17 -3.12 -44.94
N ILE A 597 -51.53 -4.23 -44.60
CA ILE A 597 -52.03 -5.58 -44.77
C ILE A 597 -53.31 -5.80 -43.92
N GLU A 598 -53.29 -5.37 -42.64
CA GLU A 598 -54.49 -5.49 -41.77
C GLU A 598 -55.64 -4.61 -42.30
N ASN A 599 -55.39 -3.40 -42.74
CA ASN A 599 -56.38 -2.56 -43.34
C ASN A 599 -56.94 -3.16 -44.64
N ALA A 600 -56.10 -3.69 -45.53
CA ALA A 600 -56.51 -4.37 -46.75
C ALA A 600 -57.37 -5.64 -46.41
N ILE A 601 -57.01 -6.41 -45.40
CA ILE A 601 -57.79 -7.58 -44.96
C ILE A 601 -59.13 -7.11 -44.37
N ARG A 602 -59.15 -5.95 -43.67
CA ARG A 602 -60.38 -5.39 -43.12
C ARG A 602 -61.32 -4.85 -44.20
N GLU A 603 -60.85 -4.12 -45.21
CA GLU A 603 -61.59 -3.68 -46.37
C GLU A 603 -62.16 -4.84 -47.25
N ILE A 604 -61.37 -5.93 -47.37
CA ILE A 604 -61.83 -7.12 -48.05
C ILE A 604 -62.90 -7.85 -47.20
N ARG A 605 -62.93 -7.74 -45.86
CA ARG A 605 -63.99 -8.30 -45.01
C ARG A 605 -65.24 -7.44 -44.93
N GLU A 606 -65.12 -6.11 -44.98
CA GLU A 606 -66.24 -5.18 -44.83
C GLU A 606 -67.04 -4.95 -46.13
N GLN A 607 -66.36 -5.14 -47.29
CA GLN A 607 -67.06 -5.06 -48.58
C GLN A 607 -67.24 -6.48 -49.13
N GLN A 608 -68.44 -6.99 -49.05
CA GLN A 608 -68.81 -8.30 -49.68
C GLN A 608 -68.38 -8.31 -51.14
N ALA A 609 -67.29 -8.92 -51.41
CA ALA A 609 -66.70 -9.48 -52.58
C ALA A 609 -67.23 -8.96 -53.93
N GLU A 610 -66.78 -7.79 -54.37
CA GLU A 610 -66.67 -7.53 -55.81
C GLU A 610 -65.23 -7.83 -56.30
N LYS A 611 -65.11 -8.69 -57.28
CA LYS A 611 -63.83 -9.18 -57.82
C LYS A 611 -62.88 -8.10 -58.34
N GLU A 612 -63.41 -6.94 -58.70
CA GLU A 612 -62.55 -5.80 -59.15
C GLU A 612 -61.86 -5.07 -58.05
N VAL A 613 -62.44 -4.93 -56.84
CA VAL A 613 -61.83 -4.23 -55.71
C VAL A 613 -60.69 -5.05 -55.12
N THR A 614 -60.89 -6.38 -55.10
CA THR A 614 -59.84 -7.29 -54.60
C THR A 614 -58.61 -7.31 -55.54
N LYS A 615 -58.81 -7.08 -56.82
CA LYS A 615 -57.74 -7.02 -57.81
C LYS A 615 -56.93 -5.72 -57.69
N LYS A 616 -57.60 -4.58 -57.48
CA LYS A 616 -56.93 -3.28 -57.21
C LYS A 616 -56.08 -3.30 -55.92
N ILE A 617 -56.60 -3.80 -54.80
CA ILE A 617 -55.88 -3.89 -53.54
C ILE A 617 -54.66 -4.83 -53.67
N ARG A 618 -54.77 -5.93 -54.47
CA ARG A 618 -53.60 -6.81 -54.74
C ARG A 618 -52.57 -6.13 -55.63
N GLU A 619 -52.97 -5.32 -56.56
CA GLU A 619 -52.05 -4.59 -57.45
C GLU A 619 -51.35 -3.48 -56.67
N GLU A 620 -52.00 -2.80 -55.72
CA GLU A 620 -51.38 -1.79 -54.85
C GLU A 620 -50.41 -2.42 -53.85
N LEU A 621 -50.73 -3.60 -53.30
CA LEU A 621 -49.83 -4.32 -52.40
C LEU A 621 -48.59 -4.86 -53.16
N HIS A 622 -48.78 -5.33 -54.38
CA HIS A 622 -47.68 -5.80 -55.22
C HIS A 622 -46.77 -4.64 -55.68
N GLN A 623 -47.31 -3.45 -55.94
CA GLN A 623 -46.55 -2.26 -56.29
C GLN A 623 -45.76 -1.78 -55.08
N PHE A 624 -46.28 -1.87 -53.83
CA PHE A 624 -45.58 -1.54 -52.62
C PHE A 624 -44.45 -2.54 -52.32
N GLU A 625 -44.70 -3.85 -52.52
CA GLU A 625 -43.68 -4.90 -52.34
C GLU A 625 -42.53 -4.76 -53.37
N GLN A 626 -42.84 -4.36 -54.62
CA GLN A 626 -41.84 -4.06 -55.62
C GLN A 626 -41.05 -2.79 -55.30
N ALA A 627 -41.69 -1.73 -54.83
CA ALA A 627 -41.00 -0.49 -54.41
C ALA A 627 -40.06 -0.71 -53.26
N VAL A 628 -40.39 -1.58 -52.27
CA VAL A 628 -39.54 -1.97 -51.15
C VAL A 628 -38.38 -2.86 -51.62
N LYS A 629 -38.61 -3.76 -52.60
CA LYS A 629 -37.54 -4.64 -53.15
C LYS A 629 -36.55 -3.89 -54.03
N GLU A 630 -37.01 -2.83 -54.76
CA GLU A 630 -36.17 -2.06 -55.67
C GLU A 630 -35.43 -0.89 -54.97
N GLY A 631 -35.61 -0.70 -53.66
CA GLY A 631 -34.87 0.32 -52.88
C GLY A 631 -35.18 1.76 -53.30
N GLN A 632 -36.34 2.01 -53.98
CA GLN A 632 -36.74 3.38 -54.32
C GLN A 632 -37.32 4.10 -53.10
N PRO A 633 -36.94 5.36 -52.85
CA PRO A 633 -37.38 6.09 -51.67
C PRO A 633 -38.88 6.37 -51.78
N VAL A 634 -39.63 5.82 -50.82
CA VAL A 634 -41.00 6.27 -50.54
C VAL A 634 -40.88 7.70 -50.09
N LYS A 635 -41.55 8.64 -50.77
CA LYS A 635 -41.51 10.08 -50.54
C LYS A 635 -41.68 10.42 -49.07
N GLY A 636 -40.57 10.81 -48.45
CA GLY A 636 -40.52 11.33 -47.08
C GLY A 636 -39.10 11.72 -46.68
N LYS A 637 -38.72 12.96 -47.03
CA LYS A 637 -37.56 13.74 -46.55
C LYS A 637 -36.14 13.25 -46.92
N GLN A 638 -35.44 14.14 -47.60
CA GLN A 638 -34.06 14.11 -48.04
C GLN A 638 -33.07 13.70 -46.91
N GLY A 639 -32.34 12.60 -47.15
CA GLY A 639 -31.17 12.23 -46.37
C GLY A 639 -29.93 12.10 -47.27
N HIS A 640 -28.84 12.70 -46.89
CA HIS A 640 -27.54 12.75 -47.57
C HIS A 640 -26.97 11.35 -47.82
N GLY A 641 -26.30 11.21 -49.00
CA GLY A 641 -25.76 9.98 -49.53
C GLY A 641 -24.81 9.22 -48.55
N LEU A 642 -25.10 7.95 -48.39
CA LEU A 642 -24.30 6.96 -47.71
C LEU A 642 -23.19 6.47 -48.65
N MET A 643 -21.94 6.49 -48.20
CA MET A 643 -20.84 5.75 -48.83
C MET A 643 -21.18 4.26 -48.82
N SER A 644 -20.97 3.56 -49.96
CA SER A 644 -21.19 2.13 -50.07
C SER A 644 -20.23 1.32 -49.18
N ASP A 645 -20.69 0.18 -48.66
CA ASP A 645 -19.88 -0.74 -47.84
C ASP A 645 -18.55 -1.10 -48.53
N ASP A 646 -18.51 -1.18 -49.85
CA ASP A 646 -17.33 -1.42 -50.67
C ASP A 646 -16.28 -0.29 -50.60
N GLU A 647 -16.70 0.95 -50.46
CA GLU A 647 -15.77 2.09 -50.30
C GLU A 647 -15.20 2.17 -48.89
N PHE A 648 -15.98 1.78 -47.87
CA PHE A 648 -15.55 1.72 -46.49
C PHE A 648 -14.57 0.57 -46.27
N GLU A 649 -14.88 -0.64 -46.79
CA GLU A 649 -13.96 -1.79 -46.73
C GLU A 649 -12.65 -1.51 -47.46
N LYS A 650 -12.69 -0.86 -48.61
CA LYS A 650 -11.46 -0.45 -49.33
C LYS A 650 -10.61 0.54 -48.54
N LYS A 651 -11.22 1.46 -47.81
CA LYS A 651 -10.49 2.41 -46.98
C LYS A 651 -9.90 1.75 -45.69
N VAL A 652 -10.64 0.83 -45.06
CA VAL A 652 -10.16 0.05 -43.91
C VAL A 652 -9.05 -0.91 -44.35
N GLU A 653 -9.18 -1.54 -45.50
CA GLU A 653 -8.16 -2.45 -46.06
C GLU A 653 -6.89 -1.69 -46.47
N GLN A 654 -7.01 -0.48 -47.02
CA GLN A 654 -5.85 0.39 -47.30
C GLN A 654 -5.11 0.80 -46.02
N LEU A 655 -5.83 1.03 -44.92
CA LEU A 655 -5.23 1.35 -43.63
C LEU A 655 -4.55 0.12 -42.99
N ARG A 656 -5.17 -1.08 -43.13
CA ARG A 656 -4.58 -2.36 -42.70
C ARG A 656 -3.31 -2.70 -43.48
N GLN A 657 -3.33 -2.51 -44.80
CA GLN A 657 -2.16 -2.75 -45.65
C GLN A 657 -1.02 -1.76 -45.39
N ARG A 658 -1.33 -0.51 -45.03
CA ARG A 658 -0.31 0.45 -44.56
C ARG A 658 0.31 0.06 -43.22
N LYS A 659 -0.47 -0.51 -42.29
CA LYS A 659 0.01 -1.02 -41.01
C LYS A 659 0.89 -2.25 -41.22
N LEU A 660 0.44 -3.22 -42.01
CA LEU A 660 1.20 -4.42 -42.39
C LEU A 660 2.50 -4.11 -43.13
N ARG A 661 2.53 -3.10 -44.03
CA ARG A 661 3.76 -2.66 -44.71
C ARG A 661 4.74 -1.99 -43.75
N LYS A 662 4.26 -1.28 -42.68
CA LYS A 662 5.11 -0.72 -41.64
C LYS A 662 5.66 -1.80 -40.69
N GLU A 663 4.86 -2.79 -40.35
CA GLU A 663 5.30 -3.94 -39.52
C GLU A 663 6.28 -4.83 -40.31
N LYS A 664 6.04 -5.11 -41.57
CA LYS A 664 7.01 -5.83 -42.42
C LYS A 664 8.35 -5.08 -42.56
N ARG A 665 8.34 -3.76 -42.75
CA ARG A 665 9.58 -2.95 -42.76
C ARG A 665 10.31 -2.90 -41.40
N LYS A 666 9.59 -3.04 -40.27
CA LYS A 666 10.18 -3.22 -38.95
C LYS A 666 10.77 -4.62 -38.79
N GLN A 667 10.08 -5.66 -39.29
CA GLN A 667 10.58 -7.04 -39.27
C GLN A 667 11.78 -7.24 -40.24
N GLU A 668 11.73 -6.68 -41.43
CA GLU A 668 12.87 -6.75 -42.39
C GLU A 668 14.10 -6.00 -41.89
N LYS A 669 13.95 -4.92 -41.07
CA LYS A 669 15.07 -4.27 -40.38
C LYS A 669 15.61 -5.08 -39.20
N SER A 670 14.77 -5.85 -38.51
CA SER A 670 15.20 -6.74 -37.43
C SER A 670 15.83 -8.04 -37.96
N GLU A 671 15.35 -8.56 -39.13
CA GLU A 671 15.90 -9.76 -39.73
C GLU A 671 17.25 -9.52 -40.44
N GLN A 672 17.53 -8.29 -40.92
CA GLN A 672 18.84 -7.94 -41.45
C GLN A 672 19.90 -7.75 -40.34
N ALA A 673 19.47 -7.56 -39.07
CA ALA A 673 20.39 -7.55 -37.91
C ALA A 673 20.63 -8.95 -37.33
N VAL A 674 19.78 -9.95 -37.66
CA VAL A 674 19.83 -11.32 -37.10
C VAL A 674 20.51 -12.32 -38.06
N SER A 675 20.70 -11.96 -39.34
CA SER A 675 21.30 -12.87 -40.34
C SER A 675 22.83 -13.01 -40.28
N ALA A 676 23.49 -12.42 -39.26
CA ALA A 676 24.93 -12.58 -39.07
C ALA A 676 25.32 -13.70 -38.06
N ASN A 677 24.36 -14.38 -37.43
CA ASN A 677 24.70 -15.49 -36.52
C ASN A 677 23.61 -16.57 -36.55
N LYS A 678 23.76 -17.51 -37.49
CA LYS A 678 23.09 -18.82 -37.46
C LYS A 678 24.02 -19.93 -37.85
N LYS A 679 24.29 -20.79 -36.92
CA LYS A 679 24.50 -22.25 -36.98
C LYS A 679 24.46 -22.73 -35.54
N GLU A 680 23.54 -23.52 -35.11
CA GLU A 680 23.30 -24.93 -35.18
C GLU A 680 21.98 -25.31 -34.47
N GLU A 681 21.31 -26.24 -35.05
CA GLU A 681 20.04 -26.88 -34.72
C GLU A 681 20.08 -27.74 -33.45
N PHE A 682 18.94 -27.90 -32.74
CA PHE A 682 18.32 -29.23 -32.66
C PHE A 682 16.83 -29.15 -32.24
N THR A 683 16.00 -29.82 -32.97
CA THR A 683 14.54 -30.07 -32.84
C THR A 683 14.23 -31.07 -31.72
N THR A 684 13.14 -30.91 -31.02
CA THR A 684 12.16 -32.00 -30.78
C THR A 684 10.80 -31.48 -30.33
N ASN A 685 9.78 -31.87 -31.06
CA ASN A 685 8.35 -31.79 -30.73
C ASN A 685 8.00 -32.78 -29.63
N PHE A 686 7.10 -32.38 -28.72
CA PHE A 686 6.06 -33.28 -28.16
C PHE A 686 4.84 -32.49 -27.71
N ALA A 687 3.72 -32.74 -28.36
CA ALA A 687 2.38 -32.40 -27.92
C ALA A 687 1.90 -33.49 -26.94
N VAL A 688 1.38 -33.10 -25.81
CA VAL A 688 0.66 -34.00 -24.89
C VAL A 688 -0.67 -33.38 -24.50
N ASP A 689 -1.73 -34.06 -24.87
CA ASP A 689 -3.12 -33.82 -24.46
C ASP A 689 -3.27 -33.80 -22.93
N LYS A 690 -3.88 -32.75 -22.37
CA LYS A 690 -4.25 -32.71 -20.95
C LYS A 690 -5.64 -33.25 -20.73
N ALA A 691 -5.71 -34.44 -20.15
CA ALA A 691 -6.91 -34.98 -19.52
C ALA A 691 -7.35 -34.10 -18.33
N LYS A 692 -8.65 -33.83 -18.20
CA LYS A 692 -9.27 -33.12 -17.07
C LYS A 692 -9.07 -33.94 -15.78
N ALA A 693 -8.18 -33.46 -14.89
CA ALA A 693 -8.05 -34.03 -13.55
C ALA A 693 -9.29 -33.66 -12.72
N VAL A 694 -9.88 -34.65 -12.04
CA VAL A 694 -10.96 -34.45 -11.06
C VAL A 694 -10.32 -33.98 -9.74
N LEU A 695 -10.68 -32.77 -9.30
CA LEU A 695 -10.18 -32.18 -8.06
C LEU A 695 -10.86 -32.83 -6.84
N ALA A 696 -10.09 -33.16 -5.80
CA ALA A 696 -10.55 -33.74 -4.56
C ALA A 696 -10.24 -32.84 -3.34
N VAL A 697 -10.92 -33.07 -2.23
CA VAL A 697 -10.63 -32.39 -0.96
C VAL A 697 -9.21 -32.76 -0.50
N GLY A 698 -8.40 -31.75 -0.17
CA GLY A 698 -6.98 -31.91 0.15
C GLY A 698 -6.02 -31.63 -1.00
N ASP A 699 -6.53 -31.46 -2.24
CA ASP A 699 -5.66 -31.14 -3.36
C ASP A 699 -5.15 -29.70 -3.28
N THR A 700 -3.89 -29.54 -3.67
CA THR A 700 -3.30 -28.20 -3.82
C THR A 700 -3.71 -27.66 -5.19
N VAL A 701 -4.39 -26.52 -5.17
CA VAL A 701 -4.94 -25.87 -6.36
C VAL A 701 -4.50 -24.42 -6.43
N ARG A 702 -4.54 -23.87 -7.62
CA ARG A 702 -4.40 -22.44 -7.86
C ARG A 702 -5.58 -21.91 -8.67
N ILE A 703 -5.89 -20.65 -8.47
CA ILE A 703 -6.89 -19.96 -9.28
C ILE A 703 -6.31 -19.71 -10.67
N ARG A 704 -7.06 -19.98 -11.72
CA ARG A 704 -6.62 -19.70 -13.10
C ARG A 704 -6.23 -18.24 -13.27
N GLY A 705 -4.95 -18.01 -13.59
CA GLY A 705 -4.37 -16.69 -13.81
C GLY A 705 -3.76 -16.06 -12.55
N LEU A 706 -3.73 -16.78 -11.39
CA LEU A 706 -2.98 -16.41 -10.19
C LEU A 706 -2.01 -17.54 -9.85
N LYS A 707 -0.87 -17.19 -9.24
CA LYS A 707 0.12 -18.18 -8.79
C LYS A 707 -0.07 -18.64 -7.36
N SER A 708 -0.90 -17.95 -6.59
CA SER A 708 -1.18 -18.33 -5.20
C SER A 708 -1.78 -19.74 -5.16
N THR A 709 -1.11 -20.64 -4.47
CA THR A 709 -1.56 -22.01 -4.27
C THR A 709 -2.31 -22.11 -2.94
N GLY A 710 -3.44 -22.80 -2.95
CA GLY A 710 -4.22 -23.08 -1.74
C GLY A 710 -4.65 -24.53 -1.72
N THR A 711 -5.07 -25.03 -0.57
CA THR A 711 -5.59 -26.39 -0.39
C THR A 711 -7.10 -26.39 -0.34
N ILE A 712 -7.74 -27.34 -1.02
CA ILE A 712 -9.20 -27.52 -0.97
C ILE A 712 -9.62 -28.07 0.39
N GLU A 713 -10.42 -27.34 1.13
CA GLU A 713 -10.96 -27.76 2.44
C GLU A 713 -12.32 -28.48 2.29
N SER A 714 -13.17 -28.03 1.38
CA SER A 714 -14.46 -28.68 1.09
C SER A 714 -14.93 -28.39 -0.34
N ILE A 715 -15.73 -29.31 -0.90
CA ILE A 715 -16.33 -29.15 -2.23
C ILE A 715 -17.83 -29.33 -2.08
N ASP A 716 -18.62 -28.28 -2.39
CA ASP A 716 -20.08 -28.26 -2.38
C ASP A 716 -20.60 -28.02 -3.81
N GLY A 717 -20.80 -29.12 -4.54
CA GLY A 717 -21.31 -29.06 -5.91
C GLY A 717 -20.37 -28.33 -6.88
N GLN A 718 -20.71 -27.12 -7.32
CA GLN A 718 -19.89 -26.30 -8.23
C GLN A 718 -18.97 -25.32 -7.51
N MET A 719 -19.06 -25.20 -6.19
CA MET A 719 -18.24 -24.33 -5.37
C MET A 719 -17.30 -25.16 -4.50
N CYS A 720 -16.08 -24.69 -4.30
CA CYS A 720 -15.19 -25.26 -3.31
C CYS A 720 -14.61 -24.17 -2.39
N THR A 721 -14.37 -24.54 -1.15
CA THR A 721 -13.66 -23.69 -0.19
C THR A 721 -12.19 -24.03 -0.27
N VAL A 722 -11.37 -23.05 -0.64
CA VAL A 722 -9.91 -23.18 -0.76
C VAL A 722 -9.26 -22.28 0.29
N VAL A 723 -8.27 -22.80 0.96
CA VAL A 723 -7.49 -22.07 1.98
C VAL A 723 -6.17 -21.63 1.35
N PHE A 724 -5.98 -20.32 1.26
CA PHE A 724 -4.74 -19.65 0.82
C PHE A 724 -4.06 -19.01 2.05
N GLY A 725 -3.06 -19.69 2.63
CA GLY A 725 -2.47 -19.25 3.89
C GLY A 725 -3.51 -19.18 5.01
N ASP A 726 -3.77 -17.99 5.54
CA ASP A 726 -4.78 -17.77 6.60
C ASP A 726 -6.17 -17.39 6.07
N MET A 727 -6.35 -17.28 4.75
CA MET A 727 -7.58 -16.82 4.12
C MET A 727 -8.39 -17.98 3.54
N ARG A 728 -9.68 -18.09 3.90
CA ARG A 728 -10.64 -19.03 3.31
C ARG A 728 -11.42 -18.34 2.21
N SER A 729 -11.42 -18.91 1.01
CA SER A 729 -12.12 -18.37 -0.15
C SER A 729 -13.05 -19.42 -0.76
N LYS A 730 -14.31 -19.04 -1.05
CA LYS A 730 -15.25 -19.90 -1.79
C LYS A 730 -15.14 -19.60 -3.29
N ILE A 731 -14.66 -20.57 -4.06
CA ILE A 731 -14.31 -20.41 -5.47
C ILE A 731 -15.02 -21.49 -6.29
N ARG A 732 -15.45 -21.16 -7.50
CA ARG A 732 -16.01 -22.14 -8.42
C ARG A 732 -14.96 -23.12 -8.91
N VAL A 733 -15.25 -24.43 -8.88
CA VAL A 733 -14.34 -25.52 -9.30
C VAL A 733 -13.76 -25.30 -10.71
N ASN A 734 -14.50 -24.68 -11.62
CA ASN A 734 -14.05 -24.40 -12.98
C ASN A 734 -12.96 -23.32 -13.09
N ARG A 735 -12.71 -22.58 -12.02
CA ARG A 735 -11.65 -21.55 -11.91
C ARG A 735 -10.37 -22.06 -11.27
N LEU A 736 -10.36 -23.30 -10.81
CA LEU A 736 -9.21 -23.91 -10.18
C LEU A 736 -8.45 -24.81 -11.15
N GLU A 737 -7.15 -24.86 -11.00
CA GLU A 737 -6.26 -25.78 -11.68
C GLU A 737 -5.44 -26.53 -10.63
N ALA A 738 -5.24 -27.84 -10.83
CA ALA A 738 -4.35 -28.61 -9.98
C ALA A 738 -2.92 -28.05 -10.11
N ALA A 739 -2.30 -27.70 -8.99
CA ALA A 739 -0.90 -27.33 -8.96
C ALA A 739 -0.08 -28.63 -8.97
N THR A 740 0.53 -28.97 -10.12
CA THR A 740 1.49 -30.07 -10.18
C THR A 740 2.68 -29.70 -9.34
N SER A 741 2.88 -30.41 -8.23
CA SER A 741 4.10 -30.36 -7.43
C SER A 741 5.24 -30.95 -8.28
N SER A 742 6.17 -30.09 -8.74
CA SER A 742 7.54 -30.56 -8.90
C SER A 742 8.04 -30.79 -7.49
N ALA A 743 8.28 -32.06 -7.19
CA ALA A 743 8.81 -32.47 -5.92
C ALA A 743 10.16 -31.82 -5.66
N GLU A 744 10.20 -30.97 -4.66
CA GLU A 744 11.25 -31.03 -3.65
C GLU A 744 10.68 -30.44 -2.36
N SER A 745 10.56 -31.35 -1.44
CA SER A 745 10.23 -31.24 -0.05
C SER A 745 10.70 -29.96 0.63
N THR A 746 9.78 -29.21 1.18
CA THR A 746 9.83 -28.89 2.62
C THR A 746 8.43 -28.50 3.09
N SER A 747 7.78 -29.43 3.76
CA SER A 747 6.68 -29.15 4.66
C SER A 747 7.17 -28.19 5.73
N GLN A 748 6.79 -26.92 5.60
CA GLN A 748 6.73 -26.02 6.74
C GLN A 748 5.34 -25.43 6.79
N SER A 749 4.61 -25.91 7.78
CA SER A 749 3.45 -25.24 8.33
C SER A 749 3.82 -23.77 8.54
N VAL A 750 3.10 -22.89 7.87
CA VAL A 750 3.16 -21.46 8.17
C VAL A 750 2.38 -21.25 9.47
N GLU A 751 3.03 -21.53 10.57
CA GLU A 751 2.77 -20.79 11.79
C GLU A 751 3.38 -19.42 11.55
N THR A 752 2.55 -18.38 11.54
CA THR A 752 2.94 -16.99 11.73
C THR A 752 3.51 -16.88 13.15
N ALA A 753 4.72 -17.35 13.31
CA ALA A 753 5.61 -16.97 14.36
C ALA A 753 6.75 -16.24 13.66
N TYR A 754 7.14 -15.10 14.17
CA TYR A 754 8.41 -14.48 13.87
C TYR A 754 9.48 -15.56 13.70
N GLN A 755 9.86 -15.89 12.48
CA GLN A 755 11.02 -16.70 12.22
C GLN A 755 12.26 -15.84 12.45
N VAL A 756 12.58 -15.66 13.71
CA VAL A 756 13.93 -15.36 14.13
C VAL A 756 14.81 -16.46 13.52
N SER A 757 15.77 -16.09 12.68
CA SER A 757 16.68 -17.02 12.05
C SER A 757 17.30 -17.97 13.09
N ARG A 758 17.70 -19.19 12.73
CA ARG A 758 18.35 -20.14 13.65
C ARG A 758 19.56 -19.50 14.35
N THR A 759 20.32 -18.66 13.66
CA THR A 759 21.44 -17.89 14.22
C THR A 759 21.00 -16.88 15.29
N THR A 760 19.83 -16.27 15.12
CA THR A 760 19.28 -15.34 16.11
C THR A 760 18.65 -16.08 17.30
N ARG A 761 18.08 -17.28 17.11
CA ARG A 761 17.64 -18.13 18.23
C ARG A 761 18.82 -18.65 19.05
N ASP A 762 19.88 -19.11 18.39
CA ASP A 762 21.08 -19.57 19.08
C ASP A 762 21.77 -18.42 19.83
N THR A 763 21.80 -17.20 19.27
CA THR A 763 22.30 -16.01 19.97
C THR A 763 21.38 -15.56 21.11
N ILE A 764 20.06 -15.61 20.95
CA ILE A 764 19.11 -15.30 22.02
C ILE A 764 19.19 -16.33 23.14
N ASP A 765 19.30 -17.63 22.84
CA ASP A 765 19.42 -18.68 23.84
C ASP A 765 20.78 -18.63 24.58
N ASP A 766 21.86 -18.25 23.91
CA ASP A 766 23.16 -18.01 24.55
C ASP A 766 23.18 -16.70 25.36
N HIS A 767 22.54 -15.64 24.90
CA HIS A 767 22.35 -14.41 25.68
C HIS A 767 21.44 -14.66 26.89
N ARG A 768 20.37 -15.47 26.75
CA ARG A 768 19.47 -15.86 27.84
C ARG A 768 20.17 -16.66 28.93
N LYS A 769 21.10 -17.54 28.56
CA LYS A 769 21.93 -18.29 29.51
C LYS A 769 22.94 -17.40 30.22
N ASN A 770 23.41 -16.33 29.60
CA ASN A 770 24.44 -15.44 30.11
C ASN A 770 23.93 -14.14 30.69
N PHE A 771 22.61 -13.87 30.61
CA PHE A 771 22.01 -12.65 31.12
C PHE A 771 22.11 -12.58 32.64
N LYS A 772 22.77 -11.55 33.13
CA LYS A 772 22.89 -11.28 34.59
C LYS A 772 21.66 -10.52 35.05
N GLN A 773 20.96 -11.04 36.04
CA GLN A 773 19.78 -10.38 36.62
C GLN A 773 20.10 -9.11 37.44
N ASP A 774 21.36 -8.80 37.64
CA ASP A 774 21.87 -7.69 38.44
C ASP A 774 22.68 -6.75 37.55
N LEU A 775 22.29 -5.49 37.51
CA LEU A 775 23.05 -4.39 36.88
C LEU A 775 23.67 -3.51 37.96
N ASP A 776 25.00 -3.30 37.93
CA ASP A 776 25.72 -2.41 38.85
C ASP A 776 26.07 -1.08 38.18
N VAL A 777 25.37 -0.02 38.56
CA VAL A 777 25.57 1.35 38.06
C VAL A 777 26.23 2.27 39.12
N ARG A 778 26.83 1.70 40.14
CA ARG A 778 27.53 2.47 41.19
C ARG A 778 28.77 3.15 40.62
N GLY A 779 28.93 4.44 40.88
CA GLY A 779 30.06 5.22 40.37
C GLY A 779 29.90 5.80 38.97
N MET A 780 28.84 5.44 38.25
CA MET A 780 28.52 6.00 36.92
C MET A 780 27.94 7.42 37.08
N ARG A 781 28.10 8.25 36.04
CA ARG A 781 27.41 9.55 35.95
C ARG A 781 25.94 9.33 35.67
N GLY A 782 25.10 10.31 36.05
CA GLY A 782 23.64 10.18 35.94
C GLY A 782 23.15 9.74 34.55
N ASP A 783 23.71 10.35 33.51
CA ASP A 783 23.33 10.06 32.11
C ASP A 783 23.82 8.68 31.64
N GLU A 784 25.05 8.30 32.05
CA GLU A 784 25.61 6.96 31.73
C GLU A 784 24.84 5.86 32.46
N ALA A 785 24.46 6.08 33.72
CA ALA A 785 23.69 5.14 34.52
C ALA A 785 22.27 4.97 33.93
N LEU A 786 21.65 6.05 33.46
CA LEU A 786 20.32 6.01 32.86
C LEU A 786 20.33 5.23 31.56
N ASN A 787 21.31 5.46 30.67
CA ASN A 787 21.47 4.71 29.42
C ASN A 787 21.72 3.22 29.70
N ALA A 788 22.60 2.87 30.63
CA ALA A 788 22.86 1.49 31.04
C ALA A 788 21.59 0.78 31.57
N VAL A 789 20.76 1.49 32.34
CA VAL A 789 19.48 0.97 32.84
C VAL A 789 18.48 0.79 31.72
N GLN A 790 18.42 1.70 30.74
CA GLN A 790 17.54 1.58 29.58
C GLN A 790 17.82 0.30 28.80
N TYR A 791 19.06 0.09 28.37
CA TYR A 791 19.46 -1.12 27.66
C TYR A 791 19.19 -2.38 28.47
N PHE A 792 19.50 -2.36 29.76
CA PHE A 792 19.32 -3.51 30.65
C PHE A 792 17.83 -3.90 30.80
N ILE A 793 16.94 -2.91 30.94
CA ILE A 793 15.50 -3.15 31.05
C ILE A 793 14.93 -3.65 29.70
N ASP A 794 15.35 -3.05 28.59
CA ASP A 794 14.95 -3.50 27.24
C ASP A 794 15.39 -4.95 26.98
N ASP A 795 16.63 -5.30 27.33
CA ASP A 795 17.14 -6.66 27.23
C ASP A 795 16.38 -7.62 28.17
N ALA A 796 16.06 -7.22 29.38
CA ALA A 796 15.31 -8.03 30.33
C ALA A 796 13.88 -8.31 29.83
N ILE A 797 13.21 -7.32 29.24
CA ILE A 797 11.89 -7.48 28.61
C ILE A 797 11.98 -8.42 27.41
N LEU A 798 12.98 -8.22 26.53
CA LEU A 798 13.20 -9.04 25.34
C LEU A 798 13.48 -10.53 25.71
N MET A 799 14.19 -10.75 26.81
CA MET A 799 14.50 -12.09 27.33
C MET A 799 13.36 -12.72 28.14
N GLY A 800 12.26 -11.96 28.37
CA GLY A 800 11.12 -12.43 29.17
C GLY A 800 11.46 -12.68 30.64
N MET A 801 12.32 -11.83 31.22
CA MET A 801 12.65 -11.92 32.65
C MET A 801 11.51 -11.33 33.48
N SER A 802 11.11 -12.01 34.53
CA SER A 802 10.04 -11.54 35.43
C SER A 802 10.52 -10.57 36.51
N ARG A 803 11.84 -10.57 36.81
CA ARG A 803 12.42 -9.71 37.86
C ARG A 803 13.90 -9.47 37.63
N VAL A 804 14.33 -8.21 37.80
CA VAL A 804 15.74 -7.79 37.71
C VAL A 804 16.10 -6.81 38.83
N ARG A 805 17.40 -6.63 39.09
CA ARG A 805 17.88 -5.75 40.20
C ARG A 805 18.89 -4.75 39.65
N ILE A 806 18.78 -3.49 40.11
CA ILE A 806 19.67 -2.41 39.73
C ILE A 806 20.35 -1.87 40.98
N LEU A 807 21.67 -2.01 41.03
CA LEU A 807 22.53 -1.59 42.15
C LEU A 807 23.05 -0.18 41.89
N HIS A 808 22.48 0.82 42.56
CA HIS A 808 22.85 2.24 42.40
C HIS A 808 23.52 2.83 43.64
N GLY A 809 23.57 2.06 44.72
CA GLY A 809 24.16 2.50 45.99
C GLY A 809 23.27 3.40 46.83
N LYS A 810 23.67 3.62 48.11
CA LYS A 810 22.86 4.41 49.05
C LYS A 810 23.10 5.93 48.97
N GLY A 811 24.18 6.41 48.38
CA GLY A 811 24.60 7.80 48.22
C GLY A 811 23.58 8.89 48.57
N ASN A 812 23.58 10.01 47.85
CA ASN A 812 22.62 11.11 48.05
C ASN A 812 21.24 10.83 47.40
N GLY A 813 21.00 9.60 46.90
CA GLY A 813 19.75 9.18 46.28
C GLY A 813 19.47 9.71 44.86
N ILE A 814 20.40 10.44 44.24
CA ILE A 814 20.22 11.07 42.93
C ILE A 814 20.00 9.99 41.86
N LEU A 815 20.88 8.97 41.79
CA LEU A 815 20.75 7.86 40.82
C LEU A 815 19.46 7.08 41.06
N ARG A 816 19.11 6.80 42.32
CA ARG A 816 17.85 6.12 42.66
C ARG A 816 16.63 6.87 42.15
N ASN A 817 16.59 8.19 42.28
CA ASN A 817 15.47 9.01 41.86
C ASN A 817 15.38 9.07 40.30
N LEU A 818 16.52 9.25 39.63
CA LEU A 818 16.59 9.24 38.16
C LEU A 818 16.14 7.90 37.58
N ILE A 819 16.61 6.79 38.12
CA ILE A 819 16.25 5.43 37.66
C ILE A 819 14.76 5.19 37.90
N ARG A 820 14.19 5.57 39.05
CA ARG A 820 12.76 5.40 39.31
C ARG A 820 11.88 6.30 38.46
N GLN A 821 12.31 7.50 38.14
CA GLN A 821 11.62 8.37 37.22
C GLN A 821 11.57 7.75 35.81
N TYR A 822 12.66 7.14 35.38
CA TYR A 822 12.66 6.41 34.09
C TYR A 822 11.74 5.16 34.15
N LEU A 823 11.88 4.31 35.20
CA LEU A 823 11.08 3.10 35.34
C LEU A 823 9.56 3.38 35.36
N SER A 824 9.12 4.52 35.82
CA SER A 824 7.72 4.94 35.82
C SER A 824 7.19 5.25 34.38
N THR A 825 8.08 5.45 33.39
CA THR A 825 7.71 5.73 32.00
C THR A 825 7.71 4.47 31.11
N VAL A 826 8.21 3.33 31.62
CA VAL A 826 8.30 2.08 30.85
C VAL A 826 7.01 1.26 31.03
N PRO A 827 6.22 1.03 29.96
CA PRO A 827 4.90 0.40 30.05
C PRO A 827 4.93 -1.07 30.53
N ASN A 828 6.07 -1.76 30.38
CA ASN A 828 6.21 -3.17 30.76
C ASN A 828 6.73 -3.36 32.20
N VAL A 829 7.01 -2.29 32.94
CA VAL A 829 7.38 -2.37 34.34
C VAL A 829 6.11 -2.41 35.20
N VAL A 830 5.85 -3.56 35.83
CA VAL A 830 4.66 -3.77 36.65
C VAL A 830 4.81 -3.12 38.03
N HIS A 831 6.00 -3.30 38.64
CA HIS A 831 6.30 -2.74 39.98
C HIS A 831 7.80 -2.55 40.19
N TYR A 832 8.18 -1.55 40.98
CA TYR A 832 9.57 -1.38 41.44
C TYR A 832 9.62 -0.92 42.90
N ALA A 833 10.54 -1.50 43.70
CA ALA A 833 10.70 -1.24 45.11
C ALA A 833 12.16 -1.32 45.54
N ASP A 834 12.43 -0.86 46.75
CA ASP A 834 13.74 -1.12 47.40
C ASP A 834 13.89 -2.59 47.75
N GLU A 835 15.10 -3.11 47.63
CA GLU A 835 15.42 -4.47 48.06
C GLU A 835 15.26 -4.60 49.59
N HIS A 836 15.07 -5.83 50.06
CA HIS A 836 14.98 -6.10 51.49
C HIS A 836 16.26 -5.64 52.20
N VAL A 837 16.10 -5.10 53.44
CA VAL A 837 17.21 -4.49 54.22
C VAL A 837 18.41 -5.42 54.38
N GLN A 838 18.18 -6.73 54.48
CA GLN A 838 19.23 -7.74 54.61
C GLN A 838 20.04 -7.97 53.33
N PHE A 839 19.49 -7.61 52.15
CA PHE A 839 20.11 -7.83 50.85
C PHE A 839 20.57 -6.55 50.14
N GLY A 840 20.60 -5.40 50.84
CA GLY A 840 21.11 -4.15 50.29
C GLY A 840 20.22 -2.92 50.53
N GLY A 841 18.94 -3.14 50.82
CA GLY A 841 17.95 -2.09 51.13
C GLY A 841 17.86 -1.00 50.07
N ALA A 842 17.78 0.25 50.49
CA ALA A 842 17.63 1.43 49.65
C ALA A 842 18.79 1.70 48.66
N GLY A 843 19.81 0.85 48.60
CA GLY A 843 20.90 0.92 47.61
C GLY A 843 20.65 0.10 46.34
N ILE A 844 19.56 -0.67 46.31
CA ILE A 844 19.19 -1.54 45.17
C ILE A 844 17.71 -1.31 44.87
N THR A 845 17.37 -1.10 43.63
CA THR A 845 15.99 -1.11 43.13
C THR A 845 15.71 -2.43 42.45
N VAL A 846 14.69 -3.16 42.91
CA VAL A 846 14.14 -4.36 42.29
C VAL A 846 13.03 -3.94 41.35
N VAL A 847 13.03 -4.50 40.18
CA VAL A 847 12.06 -4.18 39.11
C VAL A 847 11.36 -5.48 38.71
N ASP A 848 10.04 -5.49 38.80
CA ASP A 848 9.16 -6.55 38.28
C ASP A 848 8.66 -6.13 36.87
N LEU A 849 8.94 -6.98 35.89
CA LEU A 849 8.66 -6.75 34.47
C LEU A 849 7.47 -7.59 33.98
#